data_c47b28cc3e0bf2761009a436c6b2018e
#
_entry.id   c47b28cc3e0bf2761009a436c6b2018e
#
_cell.length_a   1.000
_cell.length_b   1.000
_cell.length_c   1.000
_cell.angle_alpha   90.00
_cell.angle_beta   90.00
_cell.angle_gamma   90.00
#
_symmetry.space_group_name_H-M   'P 1'
#
loop_
_entity.id
_entity.type
_entity.pdbx_description
1 polymer ?
#
loop_
_entity_poly.entity_id
_entity_poly.type
_entity_poly.pdbx_seq_one_letter_code
_entity_poly.pdbx_strand_id
1 'polypeptide(L)'
;MLGFGILLTGCGRKKSSFSIGADVSFVPQSEARGVIYQDENGVPKDIFRIMADHHFDNIRLRIFVNPEAEKGYSPKQGFCDLQHTVDLAKRIKAAGMKFTLDFHYSDTWADPDKQYKPSAWEGKTGEALESALYAYTKSVLTTLREEGIAPQMVQIGNEINHGLVWPEGYIDDNAKEANWITMLGIYKAGQRAVREVLPKTQLMIHLALGGENTLCHQYLDYMIKNGAEFDVIGLSYYEQWHETYNDLKTNLYDLSAYYNKPVCVCEYGANKDNIKIINDIVRSVPNGLGYGTMAWEPAQTLFTSVDGSMQGRMPQPGQEGQVFKLNASSEIFGIYDAIYAQYIDPKFISDVEPPFVRTVENSDQIIGADISWVPSQEDKGTKFSDKGVQKDVLEILKDNHFNYIRLRLFVDPTSENGYSKEGYCGLEQTLAMAKRVKAAGMKFLLDFHYSDTWADPGKQFIPASWERFNGSGLEGQVYRYTHETIKKFIAEGARPDMVQIGNEINHGMLWPQGKIGESYMPFGVMLRCASAGVRAADPSILIMVHIACGGQNEESVAFFDKIISRDVKFDVIGESYYPKWHGTLDDLKNNLTDLANRYGKPLIVVEYQDYRKEVNDIVKNLPNGLGWGTFIWEATSPRWGDLFDGSGKTNDNMAIYSTLNY
;
A
#
# COMPACT_ATOMS: atom_id res chain seq x y z
N MET A 1 28.01 -35.97 -49.43
CA MET A 1 27.95 -35.23 -48.17
C MET A 1 27.35 -33.86 -48.48
N LEU A 2 26.07 -33.74 -48.29
CA LEU A 2 25.33 -32.46 -48.46
C LEU A 2 25.11 -31.87 -47.08
N GLY A 3 25.75 -30.74 -46.81
CA GLY A 3 25.58 -29.99 -45.57
C GLY A 3 24.33 -29.15 -45.64
N PHE A 4 23.36 -29.42 -44.75
CA PHE A 4 22.22 -28.55 -44.50
C PHE A 4 22.65 -27.42 -43.55
N GLY A 5 22.81 -26.24 -44.11
CA GLY A 5 22.95 -25.01 -43.31
C GLY A 5 21.58 -24.56 -42.79
N ILE A 6 21.36 -24.64 -41.48
CA ILE A 6 20.20 -24.03 -40.82
C ILE A 6 20.46 -22.53 -40.74
N LEU A 7 19.77 -21.77 -41.57
CA LEU A 7 19.64 -20.32 -41.42
C LEU A 7 18.72 -20.04 -40.23
N LEU A 8 19.29 -19.73 -39.11
CA LEU A 8 18.57 -19.08 -38.00
C LEU A 8 18.29 -17.64 -38.43
N THR A 9 17.09 -17.42 -39.00
CA THR A 9 16.54 -16.08 -39.14
C THR A 9 16.19 -15.58 -37.76
N GLY A 10 17.09 -14.83 -37.14
CA GLY A 10 16.83 -14.07 -35.93
C GLY A 10 15.72 -13.07 -36.22
N CYS A 11 14.54 -13.33 -35.68
CA CYS A 11 13.45 -12.35 -35.62
C CYS A 11 13.94 -11.22 -34.72
N GLY A 12 14.50 -10.17 -35.33
CA GLY A 12 14.92 -8.97 -34.62
C GLY A 12 13.69 -8.33 -33.97
N ARG A 13 13.40 -8.66 -32.68
CA ARG A 13 12.47 -7.87 -31.85
C ARG A 13 12.99 -6.43 -31.87
N LYS A 14 12.20 -5.52 -32.46
CA LYS A 14 12.42 -4.08 -32.27
C LYS A 14 12.46 -3.84 -30.75
N LYS A 15 13.59 -3.33 -30.24
CA LYS A 15 13.67 -2.82 -28.88
C LYS A 15 12.50 -1.85 -28.69
N SER A 16 11.58 -2.14 -27.78
CA SER A 16 10.59 -1.16 -27.35
C SER A 16 11.34 0.02 -26.78
N SER A 17 11.16 1.21 -27.37
CA SER A 17 11.69 2.43 -26.79
C SER A 17 10.94 2.64 -25.47
N PHE A 18 11.67 2.78 -24.36
CA PHE A 18 11.07 3.11 -23.06
C PHE A 18 10.31 4.43 -23.18
N SER A 19 9.10 4.49 -22.65
CA SER A 19 8.21 5.65 -22.75
C SER A 19 8.21 6.45 -21.45
N ILE A 20 8.40 7.74 -21.55
CA ILE A 20 8.24 8.71 -20.44
C ILE A 20 6.95 9.47 -20.69
N GLY A 21 5.98 9.33 -19.78
CA GLY A 21 4.66 9.90 -19.94
C GLY A 21 4.13 10.65 -18.72
N ALA A 22 2.99 11.30 -18.90
CA ALA A 22 2.22 11.92 -17.82
C ALA A 22 0.74 11.99 -18.14
N ASP A 23 -0.14 11.91 -17.12
CA ASP A 23 -1.53 12.32 -17.23
C ASP A 23 -1.64 13.81 -16.95
N VAL A 24 -2.12 14.55 -17.92
CA VAL A 24 -2.35 16.01 -17.83
C VAL A 24 -3.73 16.41 -18.35
N SER A 25 -4.71 15.54 -18.14
CA SER A 25 -6.10 15.75 -18.59
C SER A 25 -6.77 17.00 -18.01
N PHE A 26 -6.23 17.54 -16.92
CA PHE A 26 -6.69 18.77 -16.26
C PHE A 26 -6.32 20.07 -17.01
N VAL A 27 -5.47 20.01 -18.03
CA VAL A 27 -4.91 21.19 -18.72
C VAL A 27 -5.97 22.17 -19.24
N PRO A 28 -7.04 21.72 -19.94
CA PRO A 28 -8.08 22.66 -20.41
C PRO A 28 -8.76 23.40 -19.25
N GLN A 29 -8.97 22.72 -18.12
CA GLN A 29 -9.60 23.30 -16.95
C GLN A 29 -8.69 24.33 -16.26
N SER A 30 -7.38 24.10 -16.21
CA SER A 30 -6.44 25.07 -15.64
C SER A 30 -6.26 26.28 -16.55
N GLU A 31 -6.16 26.07 -17.86
CA GLU A 31 -6.07 27.15 -18.86
C GLU A 31 -7.35 28.01 -18.86
N ALA A 32 -8.54 27.43 -18.80
CA ALA A 32 -9.82 28.12 -18.66
C ALA A 32 -9.90 28.99 -17.38
N ARG A 33 -9.11 28.65 -16.35
CA ARG A 33 -8.99 29.42 -15.11
C ARG A 33 -7.83 30.41 -15.10
N GLY A 34 -7.22 30.67 -16.26
CA GLY A 34 -6.19 31.70 -16.42
C GLY A 34 -4.75 31.21 -16.23
N VAL A 35 -4.48 29.93 -16.23
CA VAL A 35 -3.12 29.39 -16.16
C VAL A 35 -2.43 29.56 -17.51
N ILE A 36 -1.22 30.11 -17.49
CA ILE A 36 -0.29 30.22 -18.63
C ILE A 36 0.96 29.42 -18.30
N TYR A 37 1.23 28.40 -19.10
CA TYR A 37 2.46 27.61 -18.99
C TYR A 37 3.60 28.32 -19.68
N GLN A 38 4.78 28.32 -19.08
CA GLN A 38 6.00 28.97 -19.58
C GLN A 38 7.16 27.98 -19.50
N ASP A 39 8.12 28.09 -20.41
CA ASP A 39 9.36 27.33 -20.31
C ASP A 39 10.23 27.81 -19.12
N GLU A 40 11.42 27.27 -18.94
CA GLU A 40 12.33 27.59 -17.83
C GLU A 40 12.83 29.05 -17.87
N ASN A 41 12.73 29.69 -19.04
CA ASN A 41 13.11 31.09 -19.23
C ASN A 41 11.93 32.05 -19.04
N GLY A 42 10.76 31.54 -18.66
CA GLY A 42 9.55 32.34 -18.48
C GLY A 42 8.86 32.76 -19.79
N VAL A 43 9.16 32.08 -20.92
CA VAL A 43 8.52 32.33 -22.20
C VAL A 43 7.25 31.46 -22.32
N PRO A 44 6.07 32.07 -22.58
CA PRO A 44 4.83 31.34 -22.79
C PRO A 44 4.96 30.30 -23.91
N LYS A 45 4.59 29.05 -23.62
CA LYS A 45 4.71 27.93 -24.54
C LYS A 45 3.65 26.87 -24.23
N ASP A 46 3.18 26.19 -25.26
CA ASP A 46 2.24 25.08 -25.08
C ASP A 46 2.86 23.99 -24.17
N ILE A 47 2.11 23.56 -23.17
CA ILE A 47 2.59 22.56 -22.18
C ILE A 47 3.13 21.28 -22.84
N PHE A 48 2.48 20.80 -23.90
CA PHE A 48 2.92 19.59 -24.61
C PHE A 48 4.24 19.81 -25.36
N ARG A 49 4.50 21.04 -25.83
CA ARG A 49 5.80 21.38 -26.41
C ARG A 49 6.89 21.43 -25.34
N ILE A 50 6.59 21.99 -24.17
CA ILE A 50 7.54 22.00 -23.04
C ILE A 50 7.87 20.56 -22.66
N MET A 51 6.86 19.73 -22.48
CA MET A 51 7.07 18.30 -22.11
C MET A 51 7.85 17.52 -23.19
N ALA A 52 7.54 17.74 -24.49
CA ALA A 52 8.25 17.10 -25.59
C ALA A 52 9.72 17.52 -25.66
N ASP A 53 10.07 18.79 -25.37
CA ASP A 53 11.44 19.27 -25.29
C ASP A 53 12.25 18.55 -24.19
N HIS A 54 11.57 18.05 -23.15
CA HIS A 54 12.12 17.29 -22.03
C HIS A 54 11.86 15.77 -22.15
N HIS A 55 11.72 15.30 -23.39
CA HIS A 55 11.69 13.87 -23.74
C HIS A 55 10.45 13.09 -23.29
N PHE A 56 9.39 13.76 -22.89
CA PHE A 56 8.09 13.08 -22.76
C PHE A 56 7.60 12.70 -24.15
N ASP A 57 7.19 11.46 -24.34
CA ASP A 57 6.74 10.94 -25.62
C ASP A 57 5.32 10.41 -25.64
N ASN A 58 4.69 10.31 -24.46
CA ASN A 58 3.33 9.79 -24.31
C ASN A 58 2.52 10.60 -23.27
N ILE A 59 1.33 11.00 -23.65
CA ILE A 59 0.40 11.70 -22.74
C ILE A 59 -0.80 10.79 -22.49
N ARG A 60 -1.14 10.55 -21.22
CA ARG A 60 -2.37 9.88 -20.83
C ARG A 60 -3.48 10.90 -20.70
N LEU A 61 -4.62 10.62 -21.33
CA LEU A 61 -5.83 11.41 -21.26
C LEU A 61 -6.98 10.54 -20.76
N ARG A 62 -7.57 10.94 -19.64
CA ARG A 62 -8.81 10.34 -19.16
C ARG A 62 -10.02 10.93 -19.87
N ILE A 63 -11.04 10.11 -20.06
CA ILE A 63 -12.33 10.54 -20.62
C ILE A 63 -13.48 10.02 -19.77
N PHE A 64 -14.44 10.89 -19.46
CA PHE A 64 -15.70 10.56 -18.79
C PHE A 64 -16.85 10.47 -19.81
N VAL A 65 -17.94 9.79 -19.42
CA VAL A 65 -19.08 9.61 -20.31
C VAL A 65 -19.91 10.89 -20.43
N ASN A 66 -20.25 11.50 -19.29
CA ASN A 66 -20.94 12.78 -19.22
C ASN A 66 -20.43 13.61 -18.04
N PRO A 67 -19.24 14.23 -18.14
CA PRO A 67 -18.65 14.97 -17.03
C PRO A 67 -19.40 16.27 -16.68
N GLU A 68 -20.28 16.77 -17.54
CA GLU A 68 -21.12 17.96 -17.29
C GLU A 68 -22.41 17.67 -16.51
N ALA A 69 -22.75 16.39 -16.28
CA ALA A 69 -23.88 15.99 -15.45
C ALA A 69 -23.81 16.65 -14.05
N GLU A 70 -24.94 16.74 -13.36
CA GLU A 70 -25.03 17.38 -12.03
C GLU A 70 -24.02 16.82 -11.02
N LYS A 71 -23.78 15.50 -11.06
CA LYS A 71 -22.78 14.79 -10.22
C LYS A 71 -21.54 14.38 -11.01
N GLY A 72 -21.33 14.97 -12.18
CA GLY A 72 -20.18 14.72 -13.03
C GLY A 72 -18.90 15.36 -12.53
N TYR A 73 -17.79 15.06 -13.19
CA TYR A 73 -16.46 15.60 -12.87
C TYR A 73 -16.40 17.13 -12.97
N SER A 74 -17.03 17.70 -13.97
CA SER A 74 -17.03 19.15 -14.27
C SER A 74 -18.43 19.63 -14.64
N PRO A 75 -19.33 19.79 -13.66
CA PRO A 75 -20.72 20.15 -13.94
C PRO A 75 -20.82 21.43 -14.76
N LYS A 76 -21.64 21.37 -15.82
CA LYS A 76 -21.89 22.47 -16.78
C LYS A 76 -20.70 22.91 -17.65
N GLN A 77 -19.49 22.43 -17.41
CA GLN A 77 -18.29 22.80 -18.17
C GLN A 77 -17.76 21.64 -19.04
N GLY A 78 -18.02 20.40 -18.66
CA GLY A 78 -17.74 19.22 -19.45
C GLY A 78 -16.25 18.87 -19.62
N PHE A 79 -15.34 19.42 -18.83
CA PHE A 79 -13.92 19.05 -18.95
C PHE A 79 -13.73 17.52 -18.87
N CYS A 80 -12.81 17.01 -19.68
CA CYS A 80 -12.57 15.59 -19.91
C CYS A 80 -13.72 14.85 -20.62
N ASP A 81 -14.54 15.55 -21.39
CA ASP A 81 -15.47 14.96 -22.39
C ASP A 81 -14.75 14.64 -23.71
N LEU A 82 -15.51 14.17 -24.70
CA LEU A 82 -14.97 13.86 -26.03
C LEU A 82 -14.38 15.08 -26.73
N GLN A 83 -15.02 16.26 -26.65
CA GLN A 83 -14.54 17.43 -27.36
C GLN A 83 -13.21 17.94 -26.79
N HIS A 84 -13.11 18.08 -25.46
CA HIS A 84 -11.85 18.46 -24.81
C HIS A 84 -10.75 17.45 -25.09
N THR A 85 -11.09 16.15 -25.12
CA THR A 85 -10.13 15.08 -25.45
C THR A 85 -9.63 15.19 -26.89
N VAL A 86 -10.50 15.49 -27.87
CA VAL A 86 -10.13 15.74 -29.26
C VAL A 86 -9.15 16.93 -29.37
N ASP A 87 -9.48 18.03 -28.70
CA ASP A 87 -8.66 19.26 -28.75
C ASP A 87 -7.28 19.03 -28.14
N LEU A 88 -7.20 18.33 -26.99
CA LEU A 88 -5.92 17.94 -26.39
C LEU A 88 -5.13 16.99 -27.30
N ALA A 89 -5.76 15.97 -27.85
CA ALA A 89 -5.09 14.99 -28.72
C ALA A 89 -4.50 15.64 -29.98
N LYS A 90 -5.16 16.67 -30.54
CA LYS A 90 -4.61 17.48 -31.64
C LYS A 90 -3.34 18.23 -31.22
N ARG A 91 -3.34 18.84 -30.03
CA ARG A 91 -2.16 19.56 -29.49
C ARG A 91 -1.00 18.59 -29.21
N ILE A 92 -1.28 17.42 -28.62
CA ILE A 92 -0.30 16.36 -28.35
C ILE A 92 0.34 15.90 -29.66
N LYS A 93 -0.48 15.59 -30.67
CA LYS A 93 0.01 15.22 -31.99
C LYS A 93 0.86 16.31 -32.64
N ALA A 94 0.44 17.57 -32.54
CA ALA A 94 1.21 18.74 -33.03
C ALA A 94 2.54 18.91 -32.29
N ALA A 95 2.67 18.45 -31.06
CA ALA A 95 3.92 18.38 -30.31
C ALA A 95 4.79 17.17 -30.70
N GLY A 96 4.30 16.26 -31.54
CA GLY A 96 5.04 15.07 -31.98
C GLY A 96 4.96 13.89 -31.01
N MET A 97 4.05 13.95 -30.05
CA MET A 97 3.88 12.97 -29.00
C MET A 97 2.75 11.97 -29.34
N LYS A 98 2.79 10.81 -28.68
CA LYS A 98 1.72 9.81 -28.66
C LYS A 98 0.75 10.12 -27.52
N PHE A 99 -0.43 9.47 -27.52
CA PHE A 99 -1.27 9.50 -26.34
C PHE A 99 -1.91 8.14 -26.05
N THR A 100 -2.20 7.93 -24.77
CA THR A 100 -2.95 6.82 -24.22
C THR A 100 -4.32 7.34 -23.78
N LEU A 101 -5.40 6.72 -24.25
CA LEU A 101 -6.76 7.10 -23.87
C LEU A 101 -7.25 6.20 -22.74
N ASP A 102 -7.65 6.83 -21.64
CA ASP A 102 -8.13 6.16 -20.43
C ASP A 102 -9.65 6.36 -20.29
N PHE A 103 -10.39 5.29 -20.48
CA PHE A 103 -11.85 5.28 -20.30
C PHE A 103 -12.21 5.03 -18.83
N HIS A 104 -12.72 6.03 -18.12
CA HIS A 104 -13.25 5.82 -16.78
C HIS A 104 -14.61 5.12 -16.73
N TYR A 105 -15.39 5.14 -17.83
CA TYR A 105 -16.76 4.60 -17.92
C TYR A 105 -17.68 5.06 -16.78
N SER A 106 -17.50 6.30 -16.37
CA SER A 106 -18.25 7.01 -15.34
C SER A 106 -18.46 8.46 -15.79
N ASP A 107 -19.33 9.21 -15.11
CA ASP A 107 -19.47 10.66 -15.30
C ASP A 107 -18.43 11.44 -14.46
N THR A 108 -17.76 10.74 -13.53
CA THR A 108 -16.76 11.29 -12.62
C THR A 108 -15.64 10.27 -12.39
N TRP A 109 -14.79 10.54 -11.40
CA TRP A 109 -13.68 9.66 -11.04
C TRP A 109 -14.11 8.21 -10.84
N ALA A 110 -13.39 7.30 -11.48
CA ALA A 110 -13.41 5.87 -11.22
C ALA A 110 -12.05 5.47 -10.63
N ASP A 111 -12.06 4.80 -9.48
CA ASP A 111 -10.91 4.34 -8.74
C ASP A 111 -11.30 3.10 -7.89
N PRO A 112 -10.39 2.49 -7.11
CA PRO A 112 -10.71 1.29 -6.34
C PRO A 112 -11.87 1.43 -5.35
N ASP A 113 -12.17 2.66 -4.88
CA ASP A 113 -13.25 2.93 -3.94
C ASP A 113 -14.59 3.23 -4.62
N LYS A 114 -14.58 3.54 -5.93
CA LYS A 114 -15.79 3.92 -6.68
C LYS A 114 -15.63 3.71 -8.19
N GLN A 115 -16.62 3.07 -8.77
CA GLN A 115 -16.71 2.82 -10.21
C GLN A 115 -18.17 3.08 -10.66
N TYR A 116 -18.66 4.32 -10.36
CA TYR A 116 -20.07 4.65 -10.54
C TYR A 116 -20.51 4.54 -12.00
N LYS A 117 -21.61 3.82 -12.23
CA LYS A 117 -22.26 3.75 -13.54
C LYS A 117 -22.67 5.15 -14.02
N PRO A 118 -22.37 5.52 -15.27
CA PRO A 118 -22.81 6.79 -15.82
C PRO A 118 -24.33 6.98 -15.77
N SER A 119 -24.79 8.20 -15.53
CA SER A 119 -26.24 8.53 -15.49
C SER A 119 -26.99 8.11 -16.76
N ALA A 120 -26.35 8.21 -17.92
CA ALA A 120 -26.91 7.78 -19.21
C ALA A 120 -27.14 6.25 -19.33
N TRP A 121 -26.52 5.47 -18.41
CA TRP A 121 -26.66 4.01 -18.37
C TRP A 121 -27.48 3.53 -17.18
N GLU A 122 -28.06 4.44 -16.42
CA GLU A 122 -28.93 4.10 -15.29
C GLU A 122 -30.06 3.16 -15.73
N GLY A 123 -30.36 2.14 -14.92
CA GLY A 123 -31.33 1.09 -15.27
C GLY A 123 -30.89 0.04 -16.29
N LYS A 124 -29.72 0.20 -16.94
CA LYS A 124 -29.17 -0.83 -17.85
C LYS A 124 -28.42 -1.89 -17.05
N THR A 125 -28.64 -3.16 -17.43
CA THR A 125 -27.97 -4.33 -16.84
C THR A 125 -27.64 -5.34 -17.94
N GLY A 126 -26.75 -6.30 -17.66
CA GLY A 126 -26.42 -7.40 -18.59
C GLY A 126 -26.10 -6.90 -20.00
N GLU A 127 -26.64 -7.55 -21.02
CA GLU A 127 -26.41 -7.26 -22.44
C GLU A 127 -26.74 -5.80 -22.84
N ALA A 128 -27.73 -5.17 -22.20
CA ALA A 128 -28.07 -3.77 -22.46
C ALA A 128 -26.96 -2.81 -21.95
N LEU A 129 -26.29 -3.13 -20.83
CA LEU A 129 -25.18 -2.38 -20.31
C LEU A 129 -23.92 -2.59 -21.16
N GLU A 130 -23.60 -3.84 -21.51
CA GLU A 130 -22.50 -4.17 -22.41
C GLU A 130 -22.63 -3.45 -23.77
N SER A 131 -23.86 -3.43 -24.35
CA SER A 131 -24.13 -2.74 -25.59
C SER A 131 -23.95 -1.22 -25.47
N ALA A 132 -24.34 -0.62 -24.35
CA ALA A 132 -24.17 0.80 -24.13
C ALA A 132 -22.67 1.18 -24.04
N LEU A 133 -21.87 0.41 -23.29
CA LEU A 133 -20.42 0.61 -23.16
C LEU A 133 -19.72 0.41 -24.51
N TYR A 134 -20.06 -0.65 -25.23
CA TYR A 134 -19.53 -0.90 -26.57
C TYR A 134 -19.82 0.28 -27.52
N ALA A 135 -21.07 0.75 -27.56
CA ALA A 135 -21.49 1.83 -28.46
C ALA A 135 -20.76 3.14 -28.12
N TYR A 136 -20.61 3.47 -26.83
CA TYR A 136 -19.86 4.65 -26.38
C TYR A 136 -18.39 4.55 -26.79
N THR A 137 -17.71 3.46 -26.45
CA THR A 137 -16.29 3.24 -26.78
C THR A 137 -16.07 3.34 -28.30
N LYS A 138 -16.92 2.67 -29.09
CA LYS A 138 -16.89 2.72 -30.56
C LYS A 138 -17.06 4.13 -31.09
N SER A 139 -18.02 4.90 -30.56
CA SER A 139 -18.28 6.28 -30.99
C SER A 139 -17.06 7.18 -30.74
N VAL A 140 -16.50 7.15 -29.51
CA VAL A 140 -15.32 7.94 -29.15
C VAL A 140 -14.14 7.63 -30.07
N LEU A 141 -13.82 6.35 -30.24
CA LEU A 141 -12.67 5.93 -31.05
C LEU A 141 -12.87 6.21 -32.54
N THR A 142 -14.12 6.13 -33.05
CA THR A 142 -14.44 6.49 -34.43
C THR A 142 -14.19 7.98 -34.67
N THR A 143 -14.67 8.85 -33.77
CA THR A 143 -14.42 10.30 -33.85
C THR A 143 -12.91 10.60 -33.84
N LEU A 144 -12.14 10.03 -32.90
CA LEU A 144 -10.69 10.25 -32.83
C LEU A 144 -9.97 9.75 -34.11
N ARG A 145 -10.40 8.63 -34.68
CA ARG A 145 -9.84 8.11 -35.93
C ARG A 145 -10.16 9.03 -37.12
N GLU A 146 -11.40 9.51 -37.23
CA GLU A 146 -11.85 10.40 -38.32
C GLU A 146 -11.15 11.75 -38.27
N GLU A 147 -10.87 12.27 -37.05
CA GLU A 147 -10.05 13.44 -36.82
C GLU A 147 -8.53 13.19 -37.03
N GLY A 148 -8.16 11.97 -37.38
CA GLY A 148 -6.76 11.59 -37.64
C GLY A 148 -5.87 11.56 -36.40
N ILE A 149 -6.43 11.40 -35.22
CA ILE A 149 -5.74 11.46 -33.92
C ILE A 149 -5.98 10.17 -33.10
N ALA A 150 -5.90 9.02 -33.72
CA ALA A 150 -6.07 7.73 -33.05
C ALA A 150 -5.03 7.53 -31.92
N PRO A 151 -5.44 7.06 -30.71
CA PRO A 151 -4.54 6.75 -29.62
C PRO A 151 -3.65 5.55 -29.97
N GLN A 152 -2.39 5.56 -29.48
CA GLN A 152 -1.48 4.41 -29.56
C GLN A 152 -1.85 3.30 -28.61
N MET A 153 -2.45 3.67 -27.48
CA MET A 153 -2.91 2.75 -26.44
C MET A 153 -4.29 3.17 -25.94
N VAL A 154 -5.12 2.20 -25.59
CA VAL A 154 -6.41 2.41 -24.95
C VAL A 154 -6.45 1.61 -23.66
N GLN A 155 -6.83 2.28 -22.59
CA GLN A 155 -7.07 1.69 -21.27
C GLN A 155 -8.59 1.50 -21.11
N ILE A 156 -9.02 0.26 -20.82
CA ILE A 156 -10.42 -0.09 -20.60
C ILE A 156 -10.72 -0.10 -19.10
N GLY A 157 -11.27 0.99 -18.62
CA GLY A 157 -11.50 1.24 -17.19
C GLY A 157 -10.25 1.71 -16.47
N ASN A 158 -10.43 2.49 -15.41
CA ASN A 158 -9.36 2.97 -14.54
C ASN A 158 -9.37 2.21 -13.23
N GLU A 159 -8.20 1.61 -12.85
CA GLU A 159 -7.99 0.93 -11.57
C GLU A 159 -9.10 -0.11 -11.24
N ILE A 160 -9.31 -1.04 -12.17
CA ILE A 160 -10.45 -1.97 -12.17
C ILE A 160 -10.27 -3.22 -11.29
N ASN A 161 -9.38 -3.20 -10.33
CA ASN A 161 -9.16 -4.33 -9.42
C ASN A 161 -10.40 -4.73 -8.60
N HIS A 162 -11.38 -3.83 -8.41
CA HIS A 162 -12.70 -4.14 -7.86
C HIS A 162 -13.82 -4.10 -8.91
N GLY A 163 -13.43 -4.31 -10.18
CA GLY A 163 -14.34 -4.27 -11.32
C GLY A 163 -14.61 -2.87 -11.86
N LEU A 164 -15.64 -2.71 -12.65
CA LEU A 164 -16.01 -1.43 -13.30
C LEU A 164 -17.53 -1.32 -13.45
N VAL A 165 -18.04 -0.09 -13.55
CA VAL A 165 -19.46 0.23 -13.77
C VAL A 165 -20.37 -0.42 -12.71
N TRP A 166 -20.13 -0.04 -11.44
CA TRP A 166 -20.89 -0.57 -10.30
C TRP A 166 -22.37 -0.13 -10.30
N PRO A 167 -23.28 -0.95 -9.70
CA PRO A 167 -22.99 -2.19 -8.97
C PRO A 167 -22.83 -3.44 -9.84
N GLU A 168 -23.15 -3.41 -11.14
CA GLU A 168 -23.21 -4.61 -11.97
C GLU A 168 -21.86 -5.29 -12.14
N GLY A 169 -20.80 -4.53 -12.39
CA GLY A 169 -19.44 -5.05 -12.55
C GLY A 169 -18.61 -5.05 -11.26
N TYR A 170 -19.25 -4.95 -10.08
CA TYR A 170 -18.54 -4.96 -8.80
C TYR A 170 -18.01 -6.35 -8.45
N ILE A 171 -16.74 -6.42 -8.05
CA ILE A 171 -16.10 -7.62 -7.54
C ILE A 171 -15.33 -7.29 -6.25
N ASP A 172 -15.45 -8.18 -5.26
CA ASP A 172 -14.75 -8.12 -3.97
C ASP A 172 -14.30 -9.51 -3.53
N ASP A 173 -13.86 -9.63 -2.27
CA ASP A 173 -13.41 -10.90 -1.67
C ASP A 173 -14.42 -12.04 -1.70
N ASN A 174 -15.70 -11.68 -1.70
CA ASN A 174 -16.83 -12.60 -1.65
C ASN A 174 -17.55 -12.68 -3.00
N ALA A 175 -16.96 -12.05 -4.05
CA ALA A 175 -17.55 -12.04 -5.38
C ALA A 175 -17.75 -13.46 -5.89
N LYS A 176 -19.01 -13.76 -6.20
CA LYS A 176 -19.38 -15.04 -6.81
C LYS A 176 -18.92 -15.07 -8.26
N GLU A 177 -18.82 -16.27 -8.83
CA GLU A 177 -18.51 -16.47 -10.25
C GLU A 177 -19.40 -15.61 -11.16
N ALA A 178 -20.68 -15.41 -10.82
CA ALA A 178 -21.59 -14.57 -11.57
C ALA A 178 -21.17 -13.08 -11.62
N ASN A 179 -20.58 -12.55 -10.56
CA ASN A 179 -20.07 -11.17 -10.54
C ASN A 179 -18.88 -11.01 -11.50
N TRP A 180 -17.96 -11.96 -11.46
CA TRP A 180 -16.80 -11.99 -12.36
C TRP A 180 -17.23 -12.13 -13.84
N ILE A 181 -18.22 -12.98 -14.13
CA ILE A 181 -18.76 -13.14 -15.49
C ILE A 181 -19.35 -11.81 -15.99
N THR A 182 -20.11 -11.11 -15.14
CA THR A 182 -20.72 -9.82 -15.49
C THR A 182 -19.65 -8.77 -15.76
N MET A 183 -18.68 -8.62 -14.84
CA MET A 183 -17.56 -7.68 -15.00
C MET A 183 -16.77 -7.97 -16.28
N LEU A 184 -16.44 -9.22 -16.53
CA LEU A 184 -15.74 -9.66 -17.73
C LEU A 184 -16.52 -9.35 -19.03
N GLY A 185 -17.85 -9.53 -19.03
CA GLY A 185 -18.72 -9.18 -20.15
C GLY A 185 -18.64 -7.69 -20.49
N ILE A 186 -18.67 -6.83 -19.45
CA ILE A 186 -18.53 -5.37 -19.58
C ILE A 186 -17.14 -5.03 -20.15
N TYR A 187 -16.05 -5.58 -19.59
CA TYR A 187 -14.69 -5.35 -20.09
C TYR A 187 -14.54 -5.77 -21.57
N LYS A 188 -15.04 -6.97 -21.92
CA LYS A 188 -14.99 -7.48 -23.31
C LYS A 188 -15.82 -6.65 -24.28
N ALA A 189 -16.86 -5.98 -23.83
CA ALA A 189 -17.60 -5.04 -24.69
C ALA A 189 -16.70 -3.86 -25.13
N GLY A 190 -15.95 -3.28 -24.22
CA GLY A 190 -14.92 -2.28 -24.51
C GLY A 190 -13.83 -2.81 -25.46
N GLN A 191 -13.28 -3.99 -25.13
CA GLN A 191 -12.27 -4.68 -25.95
C GLN A 191 -12.74 -4.87 -27.40
N ARG A 192 -13.95 -5.37 -27.61
CA ARG A 192 -14.52 -5.56 -28.97
C ARG A 192 -14.60 -4.24 -29.73
N ALA A 193 -15.04 -3.16 -29.09
CA ALA A 193 -15.12 -1.85 -29.72
C ALA A 193 -13.74 -1.33 -30.16
N VAL A 194 -12.73 -1.47 -29.31
CA VAL A 194 -11.34 -1.07 -29.65
C VAL A 194 -10.81 -1.88 -30.82
N ARG A 195 -10.94 -3.22 -30.78
CA ARG A 195 -10.44 -4.10 -31.86
C ARG A 195 -11.15 -3.87 -33.20
N GLU A 196 -12.44 -3.49 -33.17
CA GLU A 196 -13.19 -3.16 -34.39
C GLU A 196 -12.74 -1.84 -35.00
N VAL A 197 -12.61 -0.78 -34.21
CA VAL A 197 -12.31 0.57 -34.73
C VAL A 197 -10.83 0.76 -34.99
N LEU A 198 -9.98 0.29 -34.06
CA LEU A 198 -8.53 0.48 -34.04
C LEU A 198 -7.79 -0.86 -33.79
N PRO A 199 -7.79 -1.79 -34.75
CA PRO A 199 -7.28 -3.16 -34.54
C PRO A 199 -5.78 -3.25 -34.20
N LYS A 200 -5.02 -2.18 -34.45
CA LYS A 200 -3.56 -2.13 -34.17
C LYS A 200 -3.21 -1.38 -32.90
N THR A 201 -4.19 -0.71 -32.26
CA THR A 201 -3.98 0.02 -30.99
C THR A 201 -3.75 -0.98 -29.86
N GLN A 202 -2.77 -0.69 -29.02
CA GLN A 202 -2.50 -1.51 -27.83
C GLN A 202 -3.63 -1.34 -26.81
N LEU A 203 -3.99 -2.45 -26.16
CA LEU A 203 -4.91 -2.46 -25.02
C LEU A 203 -4.10 -2.57 -23.74
N MET A 204 -4.37 -1.70 -22.78
CA MET A 204 -3.83 -1.76 -21.44
C MET A 204 -4.93 -2.12 -20.45
N ILE A 205 -4.67 -3.09 -19.59
CA ILE A 205 -5.43 -3.33 -18.37
C ILE A 205 -4.77 -2.54 -17.24
N HIS A 206 -5.56 -1.86 -16.39
CA HIS A 206 -5.02 -1.00 -15.35
C HIS A 206 -5.52 -1.40 -13.96
N LEU A 207 -4.58 -1.72 -13.07
CA LEU A 207 -4.84 -2.15 -11.69
C LEU A 207 -4.08 -1.25 -10.70
N ALA A 208 -4.74 -0.86 -9.61
CA ALA A 208 -4.11 -0.18 -8.49
C ALA A 208 -3.48 -1.20 -7.52
N LEU A 209 -2.48 -1.96 -8.00
CA LEU A 209 -1.87 -3.10 -7.30
C LEU A 209 -0.36 -3.14 -7.53
N GLY A 210 0.33 -1.99 -7.42
CA GLY A 210 1.74 -1.86 -7.80
C GLY A 210 2.68 -2.84 -7.12
N GLY A 211 2.52 -3.10 -5.83
CA GLY A 211 3.34 -4.04 -5.05
C GLY A 211 2.63 -5.35 -4.68
N GLU A 212 1.37 -5.54 -5.08
CA GLU A 212 0.52 -6.64 -4.66
C GLU A 212 0.48 -7.77 -5.69
N ASN A 213 1.55 -8.54 -5.75
CA ASN A 213 1.76 -9.58 -6.76
C ASN A 213 0.67 -10.66 -6.76
N THR A 214 0.27 -11.16 -5.58
CA THR A 214 -0.76 -12.20 -5.45
C THR A 214 -2.12 -11.73 -5.98
N LEU A 215 -2.50 -10.48 -5.67
CA LEU A 215 -3.75 -9.89 -6.15
C LEU A 215 -3.71 -9.66 -7.66
N CYS A 216 -2.58 -9.22 -8.20
CA CYS A 216 -2.38 -9.10 -9.63
C CYS A 216 -2.62 -10.46 -10.34
N HIS A 217 -2.00 -11.54 -9.84
CA HIS A 217 -2.20 -12.88 -10.41
C HIS A 217 -3.64 -13.34 -10.32
N GLN A 218 -4.29 -13.21 -9.16
CA GLN A 218 -5.70 -13.59 -8.99
C GLN A 218 -6.60 -12.91 -10.02
N TYR A 219 -6.38 -11.61 -10.26
CA TYR A 219 -7.16 -10.84 -11.22
C TYR A 219 -6.83 -11.21 -12.67
N LEU A 220 -5.56 -11.15 -13.04
CA LEU A 220 -5.12 -11.35 -14.42
C LEU A 220 -5.32 -12.79 -14.91
N ASP A 221 -5.09 -13.79 -14.06
CA ASP A 221 -5.34 -15.20 -14.39
C ASP A 221 -6.81 -15.44 -14.72
N TYR A 222 -7.73 -14.86 -13.90
CA TYR A 222 -9.15 -14.96 -14.19
C TYR A 222 -9.51 -14.32 -15.53
N MET A 223 -9.02 -13.09 -15.78
CA MET A 223 -9.29 -12.35 -17.01
C MET A 223 -8.80 -13.09 -18.24
N ILE A 224 -7.54 -13.55 -18.22
CA ILE A 224 -6.93 -14.27 -19.35
C ILE A 224 -7.61 -15.61 -19.59
N LYS A 225 -7.81 -16.41 -18.55
CA LYS A 225 -8.48 -17.72 -18.63
C LYS A 225 -9.85 -17.63 -19.28
N ASN A 226 -10.55 -16.53 -19.06
CA ASN A 226 -11.89 -16.31 -19.57
C ASN A 226 -11.94 -15.42 -20.83
N GLY A 227 -10.78 -15.23 -21.49
CA GLY A 227 -10.69 -14.65 -22.83
C GLY A 227 -10.74 -13.12 -22.88
N ALA A 228 -10.35 -12.42 -21.83
CA ALA A 228 -9.97 -11.02 -21.94
C ALA A 228 -8.62 -10.89 -22.65
N GLU A 229 -8.51 -9.87 -23.49
CA GLU A 229 -7.28 -9.55 -24.21
C GLU A 229 -6.76 -8.20 -23.73
N PHE A 230 -5.46 -8.14 -23.49
CA PHE A 230 -4.70 -6.90 -23.28
C PHE A 230 -3.26 -7.11 -23.72
N ASP A 231 -2.61 -6.05 -24.16
CA ASP A 231 -1.26 -6.05 -24.69
C ASP A 231 -0.24 -5.59 -23.65
N VAL A 232 -0.65 -4.74 -22.69
CA VAL A 232 0.18 -4.14 -21.66
C VAL A 232 -0.52 -4.26 -20.30
N ILE A 233 0.24 -4.58 -19.26
CA ILE A 233 -0.21 -4.54 -17.87
C ILE A 233 0.20 -3.19 -17.29
N GLY A 234 -0.78 -2.35 -16.97
CA GLY A 234 -0.60 -1.06 -16.31
C GLY A 234 -0.89 -1.15 -14.82
N LEU A 235 -0.02 -0.58 -14.00
CA LEU A 235 -0.18 -0.53 -12.55
C LEU A 235 -0.10 0.90 -12.05
N SER A 236 -0.93 1.26 -11.07
CA SER A 236 -0.68 2.42 -10.21
C SER A 236 0.33 2.03 -9.13
N TYR A 237 1.21 2.98 -8.79
CA TYR A 237 2.10 2.82 -7.65
C TYR A 237 2.15 4.09 -6.79
N TYR A 238 1.67 3.93 -5.57
CA TYR A 238 1.76 4.91 -4.49
C TYR A 238 2.24 4.20 -3.24
N GLU A 239 3.39 4.59 -2.71
CA GLU A 239 4.09 3.91 -1.61
C GLU A 239 3.19 3.68 -0.37
N GLN A 240 2.27 4.62 -0.12
CA GLN A 240 1.35 4.52 1.02
C GLN A 240 0.28 3.42 0.88
N TRP A 241 0.00 2.93 -0.34
CA TRP A 241 -1.02 1.91 -0.62
C TRP A 241 -0.48 0.63 -1.25
N HIS A 242 0.66 0.72 -1.98
CA HIS A 242 1.14 -0.33 -2.87
C HIS A 242 2.52 -0.88 -2.46
N GLU A 243 2.79 -0.94 -1.15
CA GLU A 243 4.00 -1.50 -0.56
C GLU A 243 5.30 -0.78 -0.99
N THR A 244 6.45 -1.43 -0.88
CA THR A 244 7.74 -0.81 -1.12
C THR A 244 8.16 -0.81 -2.59
N TYR A 245 9.21 -0.03 -2.94
CA TYR A 245 9.86 -0.10 -4.24
C TYR A 245 10.39 -1.51 -4.59
N ASN A 246 10.78 -2.31 -3.58
CA ASN A 246 11.18 -3.70 -3.81
C ASN A 246 9.98 -4.58 -4.18
N ASP A 247 8.82 -4.35 -3.56
CA ASP A 247 7.60 -5.07 -3.89
C ASP A 247 7.11 -4.69 -5.30
N LEU A 248 7.12 -3.39 -5.65
CA LEU A 248 6.87 -2.93 -7.02
C LEU A 248 7.78 -3.63 -8.03
N LYS A 249 9.08 -3.64 -7.74
CA LYS A 249 10.10 -4.28 -8.62
C LYS A 249 9.84 -5.77 -8.77
N THR A 250 9.58 -6.47 -7.65
CA THR A 250 9.27 -7.90 -7.64
C THR A 250 8.02 -8.18 -8.48
N ASN A 251 6.98 -7.40 -8.29
CA ASN A 251 5.71 -7.55 -9.01
C ASN A 251 5.89 -7.35 -10.53
N LEU A 252 6.54 -6.26 -10.94
CA LEU A 252 6.80 -5.99 -12.36
C LEU A 252 7.66 -7.06 -13.02
N TYR A 253 8.70 -7.54 -12.33
CA TYR A 253 9.58 -8.59 -12.86
C TYR A 253 8.82 -9.91 -13.05
N ASP A 254 8.06 -10.30 -12.06
CA ASP A 254 7.28 -11.52 -12.07
C ASP A 254 6.16 -11.48 -13.12
N LEU A 255 5.30 -10.44 -13.12
CA LEU A 255 4.22 -10.31 -14.10
C LEU A 255 4.72 -10.28 -15.54
N SER A 256 5.81 -9.56 -15.79
CA SER A 256 6.38 -9.50 -17.14
C SER A 256 6.92 -10.85 -17.62
N ALA A 257 7.54 -11.62 -16.72
CA ALA A 257 8.07 -12.95 -17.02
C ALA A 257 6.95 -13.98 -17.18
N TYR A 258 5.98 -14.00 -16.25
CA TYR A 258 4.90 -14.98 -16.20
C TYR A 258 3.94 -14.83 -17.38
N TYR A 259 3.47 -13.61 -17.67
CA TYR A 259 2.54 -13.35 -18.78
C TYR A 259 3.23 -13.08 -20.12
N ASN A 260 4.57 -12.93 -20.14
CA ASN A 260 5.35 -12.51 -21.32
C ASN A 260 4.75 -11.25 -21.98
N LYS A 261 4.36 -10.26 -21.16
CA LYS A 261 3.76 -9.00 -21.59
C LYS A 261 4.55 -7.80 -21.05
N PRO A 262 4.58 -6.68 -21.81
CA PRO A 262 5.07 -5.42 -21.29
C PRO A 262 4.30 -4.97 -20.04
N VAL A 263 5.03 -4.39 -19.09
CA VAL A 263 4.50 -3.79 -17.86
C VAL A 263 4.78 -2.28 -17.84
N CYS A 264 3.85 -1.50 -17.29
CA CYS A 264 3.91 -0.05 -17.21
C CYS A 264 3.49 0.40 -15.81
N VAL A 265 4.21 1.34 -15.21
CA VAL A 265 3.67 2.12 -14.09
C VAL A 265 2.94 3.30 -14.72
N CYS A 266 1.64 3.10 -15.01
CA CYS A 266 0.83 4.07 -15.75
C CYS A 266 0.22 5.15 -14.87
N GLU A 267 0.48 5.09 -13.56
CA GLU A 267 0.09 6.11 -12.61
C GLU A 267 1.00 6.09 -11.37
N TYR A 268 1.61 7.22 -11.03
CA TYR A 268 2.35 7.42 -9.78
C TYR A 268 2.43 8.90 -9.42
N GLY A 269 2.46 9.20 -8.12
CA GLY A 269 2.65 10.56 -7.63
C GLY A 269 4.11 11.01 -7.79
N ALA A 270 4.42 11.70 -8.88
CA ALA A 270 5.78 12.13 -9.18
C ALA A 270 6.29 13.21 -8.22
N ASN A 271 7.49 13.01 -7.69
CA ASN A 271 8.24 14.01 -6.93
C ASN A 271 9.75 13.82 -7.18
N LYS A 272 10.59 14.77 -6.76
CA LYS A 272 12.02 14.74 -7.03
C LYS A 272 12.74 13.49 -6.51
N ASP A 273 12.22 12.87 -5.45
CA ASP A 273 12.88 11.76 -4.78
C ASP A 273 12.53 10.41 -5.43
N ASN A 274 11.33 10.27 -6.04
CA ASN A 274 10.84 9.01 -6.59
C ASN A 274 10.88 8.89 -8.12
N ILE A 275 10.90 10.00 -8.86
CA ILE A 275 10.88 9.98 -10.34
C ILE A 275 11.95 9.03 -10.87
N LYS A 276 13.22 9.22 -10.45
CA LYS A 276 14.32 8.38 -10.94
C LYS A 276 14.15 6.91 -10.51
N ILE A 277 13.78 6.67 -9.26
CA ILE A 277 13.64 5.31 -8.70
C ILE A 277 12.61 4.50 -9.49
N ILE A 278 11.41 5.06 -9.70
CA ILE A 278 10.32 4.36 -10.39
C ILE A 278 10.68 4.11 -11.86
N ASN A 279 11.24 5.12 -12.54
CA ASN A 279 11.66 4.99 -13.93
C ASN A 279 12.76 3.92 -14.09
N ASP A 280 13.76 3.89 -13.20
CA ASP A 280 14.83 2.90 -13.23
C ASP A 280 14.29 1.49 -12.97
N ILE A 281 13.36 1.32 -12.02
CA ILE A 281 12.71 0.02 -11.74
C ILE A 281 12.00 -0.49 -12.99
N VAL A 282 11.14 0.32 -13.62
CA VAL A 282 10.42 -0.12 -14.83
C VAL A 282 11.40 -0.37 -15.98
N ARG A 283 12.40 0.48 -16.15
CA ARG A 283 13.43 0.29 -17.20
C ARG A 283 14.25 -0.99 -17.02
N SER A 284 14.47 -1.40 -15.77
CA SER A 284 15.24 -2.60 -15.42
C SER A 284 14.51 -3.92 -15.66
N VAL A 285 13.20 -3.89 -15.96
CA VAL A 285 12.42 -5.09 -16.22
C VAL A 285 13.07 -5.91 -17.34
N PRO A 286 13.32 -7.21 -17.12
CA PRO A 286 14.05 -8.07 -18.07
C PRO A 286 13.42 -8.13 -19.46
N ASN A 287 14.22 -8.50 -20.45
CA ASN A 287 13.82 -8.68 -21.85
C ASN A 287 13.27 -7.41 -22.54
N GLY A 288 13.47 -6.23 -21.95
CA GLY A 288 12.93 -4.97 -22.47
C GLY A 288 11.39 -4.91 -22.38
N LEU A 289 10.80 -5.61 -21.40
CA LEU A 289 9.37 -5.61 -21.16
C LEU A 289 8.92 -4.46 -20.25
N GLY A 290 9.80 -3.62 -19.72
CA GLY A 290 9.46 -2.34 -19.12
C GLY A 290 9.00 -1.38 -20.20
N TYR A 291 7.68 -1.11 -20.28
CA TYR A 291 7.09 -0.24 -21.29
C TYR A 291 7.43 1.23 -21.06
N GLY A 292 7.26 1.69 -19.81
CA GLY A 292 7.47 3.06 -19.42
C GLY A 292 6.69 3.45 -18.17
N THR A 293 6.66 4.76 -17.92
CA THR A 293 5.99 5.35 -16.77
C THR A 293 5.10 6.51 -17.18
N MET A 294 4.04 6.81 -16.40
CA MET A 294 3.19 7.98 -16.58
C MET A 294 2.95 8.65 -15.23
N ALA A 295 3.50 9.85 -15.05
CA ALA A 295 3.31 10.64 -13.84
C ALA A 295 1.85 11.13 -13.75
N TRP A 296 1.24 10.97 -12.58
CA TRP A 296 -0.14 11.40 -12.34
C TRP A 296 -0.21 12.90 -12.05
N GLU A 297 -0.95 13.63 -12.89
CA GLU A 297 -1.25 15.07 -12.76
C GLU A 297 -0.06 15.92 -12.21
N PRO A 298 1.14 15.84 -12.81
CA PRO A 298 2.36 16.35 -12.20
C PRO A 298 2.54 17.86 -12.32
N ALA A 299 1.45 18.64 -12.51
CA ALA A 299 1.55 20.10 -12.74
C ALA A 299 2.28 20.83 -11.61
N GLN A 300 2.06 20.44 -10.34
CA GLN A 300 2.74 21.06 -9.21
C GLN A 300 4.21 20.65 -9.08
N THR A 301 4.56 19.50 -9.65
CA THR A 301 5.92 18.98 -9.66
C THR A 301 6.69 19.55 -10.85
N LEU A 302 6.10 19.49 -12.06
CA LEU A 302 6.75 19.95 -13.29
C LEU A 302 6.82 21.48 -13.43
N PHE A 303 5.90 22.21 -12.77
CA PHE A 303 5.80 23.67 -12.92
C PHE A 303 5.72 24.36 -11.56
N THR A 304 6.35 25.52 -11.47
CA THR A 304 6.35 26.37 -10.29
C THR A 304 5.64 27.69 -10.55
N SER A 305 4.83 28.16 -9.60
CA SER A 305 4.20 29.50 -9.69
C SER A 305 5.26 30.56 -9.57
N VAL A 306 5.25 31.53 -10.53
CA VAL A 306 6.24 32.60 -10.60
C VAL A 306 6.19 33.52 -9.37
N ASP A 307 5.01 33.76 -8.85
CA ASP A 307 4.76 34.69 -7.74
C ASP A 307 4.21 34.00 -6.47
N GLY A 308 4.15 32.70 -6.48
CA GLY A 308 3.58 31.90 -5.35
C GLY A 308 2.06 32.07 -5.20
N SER A 309 1.39 32.72 -6.11
CA SER A 309 -0.06 32.99 -6.04
C SER A 309 -0.91 31.73 -6.25
N MET A 310 -0.38 30.73 -6.95
CA MET A 310 -1.06 29.48 -7.22
C MET A 310 -0.51 28.37 -6.32
N GLN A 311 -1.40 27.86 -5.47
CA GLN A 311 -1.15 26.65 -4.69
C GLN A 311 -2.03 25.52 -5.26
N GLY A 312 -1.39 24.44 -5.68
CA GLY A 312 -2.09 23.34 -6.31
C GLY A 312 -2.09 23.42 -7.85
N ARG A 313 -2.67 22.38 -8.46
CA ARG A 313 -2.73 22.23 -9.94
C ARG A 313 -3.69 23.19 -10.65
N MET A 314 -4.56 23.84 -9.90
CA MET A 314 -5.57 24.77 -10.42
C MET A 314 -5.76 25.97 -9.48
N PRO A 315 -6.11 27.15 -10.02
CA PRO A 315 -6.51 28.30 -9.22
C PRO A 315 -7.65 27.94 -8.26
N GLN A 316 -7.58 28.51 -7.06
CA GLN A 316 -8.58 28.26 -6.01
C GLN A 316 -9.88 29.04 -6.28
N PRO A 317 -11.03 28.61 -5.71
CA PRO A 317 -12.26 29.42 -5.76
C PRO A 317 -12.05 30.85 -5.28
N GLY A 318 -12.62 31.81 -5.98
CA GLY A 318 -12.45 33.23 -5.70
C GLY A 318 -11.25 33.91 -6.39
N GLN A 319 -10.51 33.15 -7.19
CA GLN A 319 -9.39 33.71 -8.02
C GLN A 319 -9.78 33.85 -9.51
N GLU A 320 -11.07 33.88 -9.82
CA GLU A 320 -11.56 34.01 -11.19
C GLU A 320 -11.11 35.35 -11.81
N GLY A 321 -10.69 35.30 -13.08
CA GLY A 321 -10.21 36.47 -13.83
C GLY A 321 -8.75 36.89 -13.55
N GLN A 322 -8.04 36.18 -12.68
CA GLN A 322 -6.60 36.34 -12.49
C GLN A 322 -5.82 35.54 -13.54
N VAL A 323 -4.58 35.97 -13.80
CA VAL A 323 -3.64 35.26 -14.68
C VAL A 323 -2.53 34.65 -13.82
N PHE A 324 -2.33 33.34 -13.96
CA PHE A 324 -1.33 32.58 -13.22
C PHE A 324 -0.24 32.11 -14.17
N LYS A 325 1.00 32.49 -13.91
CA LYS A 325 2.15 32.08 -14.71
C LYS A 325 2.87 30.95 -14.02
N LEU A 326 3.03 29.83 -14.71
CA LEU A 326 3.71 28.64 -14.24
C LEU A 326 4.94 28.36 -15.10
N ASN A 327 6.13 28.52 -14.52
CA ASN A 327 7.40 28.20 -15.19
C ASN A 327 7.71 26.73 -15.06
N ALA A 328 8.23 26.14 -16.14
CA ALA A 328 8.81 24.79 -16.09
C ALA A 328 9.92 24.73 -15.03
N SER A 329 9.88 23.69 -14.20
CA SER A 329 10.89 23.45 -13.17
C SER A 329 12.14 22.85 -13.79
N SER A 330 13.21 23.63 -13.93
CA SER A 330 14.49 23.13 -14.43
C SER A 330 15.07 21.98 -13.60
N GLU A 331 14.81 21.95 -12.29
CA GLU A 331 15.22 20.86 -11.41
C GLU A 331 14.51 19.54 -11.80
N ILE A 332 13.20 19.59 -11.93
CA ILE A 332 12.41 18.37 -12.17
C ILE A 332 12.53 17.91 -13.61
N PHE A 333 12.43 18.80 -14.59
CA PHE A 333 12.65 18.42 -15.99
C PHE A 333 14.07 17.97 -16.23
N GLY A 334 15.07 18.54 -15.52
CA GLY A 334 16.45 18.06 -15.55
C GLY A 334 16.64 16.61 -15.09
N ILE A 335 15.78 16.12 -14.16
CA ILE A 335 15.77 14.70 -13.78
C ILE A 335 15.32 13.83 -14.95
N TYR A 336 14.25 14.21 -15.66
CA TYR A 336 13.78 13.46 -16.84
C TYR A 336 14.77 13.49 -18.00
N ASP A 337 15.42 14.65 -18.24
CA ASP A 337 16.49 14.76 -19.23
C ASP A 337 17.67 13.85 -18.93
N ALA A 338 18.08 13.76 -17.67
CA ALA A 338 19.13 12.87 -17.21
C ALA A 338 18.73 11.38 -17.35
N ILE A 339 17.50 11.03 -17.02
CA ILE A 339 16.94 9.69 -17.24
C ILE A 339 16.97 9.32 -18.72
N TYR A 340 16.50 10.21 -19.59
CA TYR A 340 16.49 9.97 -21.03
C TYR A 340 17.89 9.80 -21.58
N ALA A 341 18.81 10.71 -21.23
CA ALA A 341 20.21 10.63 -21.67
C ALA A 341 20.87 9.31 -21.26
N GLN A 342 20.58 8.84 -20.04
CA GLN A 342 21.06 7.55 -19.54
C GLN A 342 20.47 6.37 -20.33
N TYR A 343 19.18 6.42 -20.67
CA TYR A 343 18.48 5.30 -21.32
C TYR A 343 18.79 5.14 -22.81
N ILE A 344 19.20 6.20 -23.50
CA ILE A 344 19.63 6.13 -24.91
C ILE A 344 21.08 5.65 -25.06
N ASP A 345 21.89 5.64 -24.01
CA ASP A 345 23.26 5.10 -24.05
C ASP A 345 23.20 3.59 -24.29
N PRO A 346 23.75 3.07 -25.40
CA PRO A 346 23.76 1.62 -25.69
C PRO A 346 24.59 0.81 -24.68
N LYS A 347 25.40 1.47 -23.86
CA LYS A 347 26.19 0.83 -22.78
C LYS A 347 25.46 0.86 -21.44
N PHE A 348 24.30 1.51 -21.38
CA PHE A 348 23.53 1.58 -20.14
C PHE A 348 23.14 0.19 -19.66
N ILE A 349 23.64 -0.16 -18.47
CA ILE A 349 23.23 -1.31 -17.69
C ILE A 349 22.50 -0.74 -16.47
N SER A 350 21.28 -1.19 -16.23
CA SER A 350 20.55 -0.75 -15.04
C SER A 350 21.29 -1.19 -13.77
N ASP A 351 21.57 -0.24 -12.89
CA ASP A 351 22.15 -0.50 -11.58
C ASP A 351 21.10 -1.00 -10.56
N VAL A 352 19.86 -1.20 -11.00
CA VAL A 352 18.78 -1.73 -10.15
C VAL A 352 19.07 -3.19 -9.86
N GLU A 353 19.40 -3.48 -8.60
CA GLU A 353 19.60 -4.85 -8.14
C GLU A 353 18.33 -5.70 -8.34
N PRO A 354 18.46 -7.04 -8.51
CA PRO A 354 17.31 -7.94 -8.48
C PRO A 354 16.45 -7.73 -7.23
N PRO A 355 15.18 -8.14 -7.23
CA PRO A 355 14.33 -8.05 -6.04
C PRO A 355 14.98 -8.73 -4.84
N PHE A 356 14.98 -8.05 -3.70
CA PHE A 356 15.51 -8.59 -2.45
C PHE A 356 14.50 -9.57 -1.83
N VAL A 357 14.94 -10.79 -1.59
CA VAL A 357 14.18 -11.79 -0.82
C VAL A 357 14.66 -11.74 0.62
N ARG A 358 13.79 -11.33 1.53
CA ARG A 358 14.10 -11.23 2.95
C ARG A 358 14.16 -12.62 3.59
N THR A 359 15.28 -12.96 4.23
CA THR A 359 15.38 -14.07 5.19
C THR A 359 15.15 -13.52 6.60
N VAL A 360 14.28 -14.17 7.35
CA VAL A 360 13.96 -13.80 8.72
C VAL A 360 14.58 -14.84 9.64
N GLU A 361 15.57 -14.43 10.42
CA GLU A 361 16.30 -15.30 11.35
C GLU A 361 16.26 -14.70 12.77
N ASN A 362 16.14 -15.57 13.77
CA ASN A 362 16.32 -15.20 15.16
C ASN A 362 17.49 -15.99 15.74
N SER A 363 18.43 -15.28 16.36
CA SER A 363 19.58 -15.92 16.98
C SER A 363 19.33 -16.38 18.42
N ASP A 364 18.33 -15.79 19.09
CA ASP A 364 18.10 -15.98 20.52
C ASP A 364 16.62 -16.19 20.82
N GLN A 365 16.33 -17.15 21.73
CA GLN A 365 14.97 -17.34 22.23
C GLN A 365 14.50 -16.07 22.98
N ILE A 366 13.29 -15.60 22.69
CA ILE A 366 12.70 -14.43 23.32
C ILE A 366 12.11 -14.81 24.68
N ILE A 367 12.59 -14.17 25.73
CA ILE A 367 11.93 -14.09 27.02
C ILE A 367 11.54 -12.62 27.18
N GLY A 368 10.31 -12.29 26.89
CA GLY A 368 9.80 -10.92 26.80
C GLY A 368 8.86 -10.56 27.93
N ALA A 369 8.76 -9.26 28.20
CA ALA A 369 7.84 -8.68 29.16
C ALA A 369 7.15 -7.43 28.59
N ASP A 370 5.81 -7.33 28.68
CA ASP A 370 5.14 -6.05 28.58
C ASP A 370 5.25 -5.31 29.92
N ILE A 371 5.77 -4.11 29.88
CA ILE A 371 5.95 -3.25 31.05
C ILE A 371 5.45 -1.81 30.81
N SER A 372 4.45 -1.68 29.97
CA SER A 372 3.91 -0.37 29.56
C SER A 372 3.33 0.44 30.75
N TRP A 373 3.03 -0.21 31.87
CA TRP A 373 2.56 0.47 33.08
C TRP A 373 3.67 1.05 33.96
N VAL A 374 4.94 0.69 33.73
CA VAL A 374 6.06 1.12 34.58
C VAL A 374 6.13 2.63 34.77
N PRO A 375 6.03 3.49 33.75
CA PRO A 375 6.04 4.95 33.97
C PRO A 375 4.98 5.42 34.97
N SER A 376 3.75 4.92 34.83
CA SER A 376 2.65 5.26 35.75
C SER A 376 2.86 4.72 37.18
N GLN A 377 3.54 3.56 37.32
CA GLN A 377 3.85 3.00 38.65
C GLN A 377 4.97 3.81 39.33
N GLU A 378 6.03 4.17 38.60
CA GLU A 378 7.13 4.98 39.11
C GLU A 378 6.67 6.37 39.53
N ASP A 379 5.80 7.03 38.75
CA ASP A 379 5.19 8.33 39.10
C ASP A 379 4.33 8.26 40.37
N LYS A 380 3.73 7.10 40.64
CA LYS A 380 2.98 6.83 41.90
C LYS A 380 3.91 6.42 43.05
N GLY A 381 5.23 6.43 42.84
CA GLY A 381 6.22 6.17 43.86
C GLY A 381 6.61 4.69 44.03
N THR A 382 6.21 3.80 43.13
CA THR A 382 6.63 2.39 43.14
C THR A 382 8.15 2.30 42.92
N LYS A 383 8.84 1.56 43.78
CA LYS A 383 10.27 1.27 43.68
C LYS A 383 10.47 -0.23 43.54
N PHE A 384 11.07 -0.60 42.42
CA PHE A 384 11.29 -2.02 42.13
C PHE A 384 12.49 -2.56 42.89
N SER A 385 12.39 -3.83 43.32
CA SER A 385 13.50 -4.52 44.01
C SER A 385 13.48 -6.02 43.74
N ASP A 386 14.69 -6.62 43.73
CA ASP A 386 14.91 -8.06 43.64
C ASP A 386 15.74 -8.52 44.82
N LYS A 387 15.31 -9.61 45.47
CA LYS A 387 16.02 -10.18 46.64
C LYS A 387 16.38 -9.14 47.69
N GLY A 388 15.52 -8.15 47.88
CA GLY A 388 15.70 -7.09 48.86
C GLY A 388 16.60 -5.93 48.42
N VAL A 389 17.11 -5.94 47.18
CA VAL A 389 17.94 -4.87 46.61
C VAL A 389 17.11 -4.05 45.64
N GLN A 390 17.01 -2.73 45.89
CA GLN A 390 16.32 -1.80 44.95
C GLN A 390 17.18 -1.60 43.71
N LYS A 391 16.56 -1.82 42.51
CA LYS A 391 17.19 -1.66 41.20
C LYS A 391 16.21 -1.07 40.20
N ASP A 392 16.72 -0.62 39.04
CA ASP A 392 15.88 -0.33 37.88
C ASP A 392 15.14 -1.62 37.42
N VAL A 393 13.88 -1.49 37.06
CA VAL A 393 13.05 -2.63 36.67
C VAL A 393 13.65 -3.39 35.47
N LEU A 394 14.27 -2.69 34.51
CA LEU A 394 14.95 -3.30 33.36
C LEU A 394 16.18 -4.09 33.78
N GLU A 395 16.93 -3.62 34.77
CA GLU A 395 18.06 -4.36 35.35
C GLU A 395 17.56 -5.65 36.05
N ILE A 396 16.45 -5.55 36.81
CA ILE A 396 15.82 -6.75 37.44
C ILE A 396 15.39 -7.76 36.40
N LEU A 397 14.69 -7.32 35.37
CA LEU A 397 14.22 -8.21 34.30
C LEU A 397 15.40 -8.88 33.59
N LYS A 398 16.45 -8.09 33.25
CA LYS A 398 17.66 -8.62 32.60
C LYS A 398 18.41 -9.64 33.46
N ASP A 399 18.55 -9.37 34.77
CA ASP A 399 19.14 -10.31 35.71
C ASP A 399 18.38 -11.63 35.84
N ASN A 400 17.07 -11.61 35.46
CA ASN A 400 16.20 -12.78 35.42
C ASN A 400 15.94 -13.28 33.99
N HIS A 401 16.89 -13.06 33.06
CA HIS A 401 16.96 -13.58 31.69
C HIS A 401 15.99 -12.97 30.68
N PHE A 402 15.22 -11.93 31.03
CA PHE A 402 14.44 -11.21 30.02
C PHE A 402 15.36 -10.45 29.07
N ASN A 403 15.11 -10.59 27.78
CA ASN A 403 15.94 -10.00 26.73
C ASN A 403 15.15 -9.09 25.77
N TYR A 404 13.82 -9.06 25.92
CA TYR A 404 12.95 -8.26 25.05
C TYR A 404 11.86 -7.54 25.85
N ILE A 405 11.58 -6.30 25.51
CA ILE A 405 10.52 -5.49 26.16
C ILE A 405 9.46 -5.12 25.12
N ARG A 406 8.20 -5.33 25.45
CA ARG A 406 7.05 -4.84 24.69
C ARG A 406 6.48 -3.58 25.33
N LEU A 407 6.23 -2.56 24.52
CA LEU A 407 5.62 -1.29 24.93
C LEU A 407 4.48 -0.96 23.96
N ARG A 408 3.26 -0.78 24.49
CA ARG A 408 2.12 -0.35 23.71
C ARG A 408 2.13 1.15 23.46
N LEU A 409 1.50 1.54 22.37
CA LEU A 409 1.41 2.92 21.95
C LEU A 409 -0.03 3.26 21.52
N PHE A 410 -0.64 4.23 22.23
CA PHE A 410 -1.89 4.87 21.82
C PHE A 410 -1.61 6.13 20.99
N VAL A 411 -2.59 6.55 20.15
CA VAL A 411 -2.42 7.71 19.27
C VAL A 411 -2.47 9.01 20.08
N ASP A 412 -3.53 9.21 20.84
CA ASP A 412 -3.67 10.30 21.81
C ASP A 412 -4.35 9.82 23.10
N PRO A 413 -3.58 9.27 24.05
CA PRO A 413 -4.17 8.79 25.30
C PRO A 413 -4.77 9.90 26.16
N THR A 414 -4.52 11.18 25.85
CA THR A 414 -5.04 12.33 26.61
C THR A 414 -6.40 12.81 26.12
N SER A 415 -6.87 12.30 24.96
CA SER A 415 -8.17 12.65 24.39
C SER A 415 -9.33 12.42 25.39
N GLU A 416 -10.53 12.90 25.11
CA GLU A 416 -11.67 12.84 26.03
C GLU A 416 -11.95 11.42 26.53
N ASN A 417 -11.93 10.44 25.63
CA ASN A 417 -12.12 9.01 25.90
C ASN A 417 -10.80 8.23 25.87
N GLY A 418 -9.67 8.93 25.96
CA GLY A 418 -8.34 8.35 25.92
C GLY A 418 -7.97 7.59 27.19
N TYR A 419 -6.88 6.84 27.09
CA TYR A 419 -6.40 5.93 28.12
C TYR A 419 -5.96 6.63 29.41
N SER A 420 -5.26 7.77 29.32
CA SER A 420 -4.65 8.46 30.46
C SER A 420 -4.52 9.96 30.22
N LYS A 421 -5.05 10.76 31.14
CA LYS A 421 -4.91 12.23 31.09
C LYS A 421 -3.47 12.70 31.29
N GLU A 422 -2.63 11.88 31.90
CA GLU A 422 -1.17 12.11 32.08
C GLU A 422 -0.37 11.72 30.83
N GLY A 423 -0.98 11.14 29.83
CA GLY A 423 -0.34 10.75 28.56
C GLY A 423 0.43 9.44 28.60
N TYR A 424 0.21 8.58 29.61
CA TYR A 424 0.85 7.25 29.66
C TYR A 424 0.48 6.43 28.42
N CYS A 425 1.45 5.67 27.92
CA CYS A 425 1.40 4.93 26.66
C CYS A 425 1.16 5.81 25.41
N GLY A 426 1.34 7.13 25.50
CA GLY A 426 1.44 8.03 24.37
C GLY A 426 2.86 8.12 23.84
N LEU A 427 3.03 8.83 22.72
CA LEU A 427 4.30 8.87 21.98
C LEU A 427 5.51 9.24 22.83
N GLU A 428 5.44 10.34 23.61
CA GLU A 428 6.60 10.83 24.38
C GLU A 428 6.96 9.91 25.56
N GLN A 429 5.96 9.38 26.28
CA GLN A 429 6.16 8.47 27.38
C GLN A 429 6.74 7.12 26.90
N THR A 430 6.18 6.58 25.80
CA THR A 430 6.66 5.33 25.21
C THR A 430 8.07 5.48 24.66
N LEU A 431 8.37 6.62 24.00
CA LEU A 431 9.71 6.92 23.50
C LEU A 431 10.73 7.02 24.65
N ALA A 432 10.38 7.69 25.74
CA ALA A 432 11.26 7.79 26.93
C ALA A 432 11.57 6.41 27.52
N MET A 433 10.57 5.54 27.64
CA MET A 433 10.75 4.17 28.11
C MET A 433 11.55 3.32 27.13
N ALA A 434 11.34 3.45 25.82
CA ALA A 434 12.10 2.75 24.80
C ALA A 434 13.59 3.13 24.82
N LYS A 435 13.93 4.41 25.06
CA LYS A 435 15.32 4.83 25.28
C LYS A 435 15.96 4.13 26.47
N ARG A 436 15.22 3.96 27.58
CA ARG A 436 15.71 3.20 28.74
C ARG A 436 15.96 1.73 28.38
N VAL A 437 15.05 1.12 27.64
CA VAL A 437 15.17 -0.29 27.15
C VAL A 437 16.44 -0.45 26.32
N LYS A 438 16.67 0.44 25.34
CA LYS A 438 17.86 0.39 24.48
C LYS A 438 19.15 0.66 25.30
N ALA A 439 19.12 1.58 26.27
CA ALA A 439 20.25 1.84 27.15
C ALA A 439 20.58 0.64 28.06
N ALA A 440 19.58 -0.15 28.46
CA ALA A 440 19.78 -1.42 29.17
C ALA A 440 20.34 -2.55 28.28
N GLY A 441 20.46 -2.32 26.96
CA GLY A 441 20.94 -3.30 25.99
C GLY A 441 19.92 -4.40 25.68
N MET A 442 18.63 -4.12 25.85
CA MET A 442 17.52 -5.05 25.54
C MET A 442 16.92 -4.75 24.17
N LYS A 443 16.28 -5.76 23.57
CA LYS A 443 15.49 -5.59 22.35
C LYS A 443 14.12 -4.98 22.66
N PHE A 444 13.50 -4.37 21.66
CA PHE A 444 12.27 -3.58 21.82
C PHE A 444 11.23 -3.93 20.76
N LEU A 445 10.01 -4.30 21.21
CA LEU A 445 8.81 -4.48 20.43
C LEU A 445 7.86 -3.30 20.67
N LEU A 446 7.58 -2.51 19.64
CA LEU A 446 6.60 -1.42 19.67
C LEU A 446 5.24 -1.94 19.22
N ASP A 447 4.23 -1.81 20.08
CA ASP A 447 2.87 -2.27 19.84
C ASP A 447 1.93 -1.11 19.52
N PHE A 448 1.54 -0.96 18.26
CA PHE A 448 0.57 0.03 17.82
C PHE A 448 -0.86 -0.44 18.08
N HIS A 449 -1.59 0.26 18.95
CA HIS A 449 -3.03 0.02 19.12
C HIS A 449 -3.91 0.71 18.06
N TYR A 450 -3.39 1.73 17.36
CA TYR A 450 -4.15 2.58 16.43
C TYR A 450 -5.46 3.12 17.01
N SER A 451 -5.45 3.44 18.27
CA SER A 451 -6.57 3.94 19.05
C SER A 451 -6.04 4.91 20.13
N ASP A 452 -6.91 5.72 20.72
CA ASP A 452 -6.58 6.57 21.87
C ASP A 452 -6.65 5.80 23.19
N THR A 453 -7.18 4.58 23.17
CA THR A 453 -7.34 3.71 24.33
C THR A 453 -7.16 2.25 23.92
N TRP A 454 -7.50 1.32 24.81
CA TRP A 454 -7.42 -0.12 24.57
C TRP A 454 -8.10 -0.55 23.26
N ALA A 455 -7.34 -1.22 22.41
CA ALA A 455 -7.84 -2.00 21.29
C ALA A 455 -7.75 -3.49 21.66
N ASP A 456 -8.86 -4.22 21.50
CA ASP A 456 -8.98 -5.65 21.80
C ASP A 456 -10.06 -6.28 20.89
N PRO A 457 -10.30 -7.60 20.93
CA PRO A 457 -11.30 -8.25 20.06
C PRO A 457 -12.72 -7.69 20.18
N GLY A 458 -13.05 -7.00 21.27
CA GLY A 458 -14.37 -6.39 21.51
C GLY A 458 -14.48 -4.92 21.09
N LYS A 459 -13.34 -4.25 20.84
CA LYS A 459 -13.32 -2.82 20.51
C LYS A 459 -12.04 -2.40 19.82
N GLN A 460 -12.16 -1.64 18.75
CA GLN A 460 -11.08 -1.15 17.91
C GLN A 460 -11.44 0.29 17.46
N PHE A 461 -11.53 1.21 18.41
CA PHE A 461 -12.03 2.57 18.16
C PHE A 461 -11.07 3.39 17.30
N ILE A 462 -11.60 4.12 16.34
CA ILE A 462 -10.84 5.14 15.60
C ILE A 462 -10.38 6.23 16.58
N PRO A 463 -9.12 6.69 16.53
CA PRO A 463 -8.68 7.86 17.30
C PRO A 463 -9.52 9.10 17.00
N ALA A 464 -9.84 9.91 18.01
CA ALA A 464 -10.68 11.10 17.85
C ALA A 464 -10.14 12.05 16.76
N SER A 465 -8.83 12.21 16.69
CA SER A 465 -8.18 13.04 15.66
C SER A 465 -8.31 12.49 14.23
N TRP A 466 -8.68 11.20 14.05
CA TRP A 466 -8.80 10.53 12.76
C TRP A 466 -10.24 10.37 12.28
N GLU A 467 -11.25 10.67 13.10
CA GLU A 467 -12.69 10.51 12.77
C GLU A 467 -13.11 11.24 11.49
N ARG A 468 -12.37 12.30 11.10
CA ARG A 468 -12.58 13.04 9.85
C ARG A 468 -12.16 12.30 8.59
N PHE A 469 -11.36 11.23 8.71
CA PHE A 469 -10.87 10.46 7.58
C PHE A 469 -11.77 9.25 7.32
N ASN A 470 -11.88 8.88 6.04
CA ASN A 470 -12.58 7.68 5.59
C ASN A 470 -11.89 7.12 4.33
N GLY A 471 -12.15 5.85 4.00
CA GLY A 471 -11.57 5.17 2.84
C GLY A 471 -10.06 5.40 2.75
N SER A 472 -9.57 5.74 1.55
CA SER A 472 -8.15 6.01 1.29
C SER A 472 -7.53 7.11 2.16
N GLY A 473 -8.34 8.03 2.67
CA GLY A 473 -7.88 9.05 3.63
C GLY A 473 -7.48 8.45 4.98
N LEU A 474 -8.24 7.48 5.51
CA LEU A 474 -7.91 6.77 6.75
C LEU A 474 -6.75 5.81 6.54
N GLU A 475 -6.72 5.10 5.43
CA GLU A 475 -5.63 4.21 5.03
C GLU A 475 -4.30 4.97 4.94
N GLY A 476 -4.28 6.11 4.22
CA GLY A 476 -3.10 6.98 4.15
C GLY A 476 -2.69 7.56 5.51
N GLN A 477 -3.64 7.74 6.44
CA GLN A 477 -3.34 8.18 7.81
C GLN A 477 -2.66 7.08 8.63
N VAL A 478 -3.07 5.81 8.46
CA VAL A 478 -2.41 4.65 9.10
C VAL A 478 -0.95 4.56 8.63
N TYR A 479 -0.72 4.62 7.31
CA TYR A 479 0.64 4.63 6.76
C TYR A 479 1.49 5.75 7.36
N ARG A 480 1.00 7.00 7.29
CA ARG A 480 1.74 8.18 7.74
C ARG A 480 2.08 8.12 9.22
N TYR A 481 1.10 7.80 10.05
CA TYR A 481 1.31 7.71 11.50
C TYR A 481 2.34 6.63 11.85
N THR A 482 2.25 5.46 11.24
CA THR A 482 3.21 4.37 11.44
C THR A 482 4.61 4.78 11.02
N HIS A 483 4.75 5.30 9.80
CA HIS A 483 6.02 5.76 9.25
C HIS A 483 6.68 6.86 10.11
N GLU A 484 5.96 7.95 10.38
CA GLU A 484 6.48 9.10 11.12
C GLU A 484 6.85 8.72 12.57
N THR A 485 6.03 7.90 13.21
CA THR A 485 6.33 7.40 14.57
C THR A 485 7.62 6.61 14.59
N ILE A 486 7.78 5.63 13.71
CA ILE A 486 8.99 4.80 13.66
C ILE A 486 10.22 5.66 13.32
N LYS A 487 10.10 6.58 12.35
CA LYS A 487 11.19 7.52 12.04
C LYS A 487 11.61 8.36 13.25
N LYS A 488 10.64 8.82 14.07
CA LYS A 488 10.93 9.53 15.31
C LYS A 488 11.68 8.65 16.30
N PHE A 489 11.23 7.40 16.53
CA PHE A 489 11.94 6.47 17.43
C PHE A 489 13.37 6.21 16.97
N ILE A 490 13.60 6.04 15.66
CA ILE A 490 14.93 5.87 15.07
C ILE A 490 15.80 7.11 15.32
N ALA A 491 15.28 8.29 14.98
CA ALA A 491 16.02 9.55 15.12
C ALA A 491 16.43 9.85 16.58
N GLU A 492 15.62 9.39 17.53
CA GLU A 492 15.84 9.57 18.96
C GLU A 492 16.65 8.43 19.62
N GLY A 493 17.21 7.51 18.81
CA GLY A 493 18.07 6.42 19.29
C GLY A 493 17.32 5.26 19.97
N ALA A 494 16.01 5.16 19.77
CA ALA A 494 15.14 4.12 20.31
C ALA A 494 14.52 3.25 19.21
N ARG A 495 15.31 2.90 18.18
CA ARG A 495 14.86 2.06 17.05
C ARG A 495 14.20 0.76 17.54
N PRO A 496 12.95 0.46 17.17
CA PRO A 496 12.33 -0.84 17.47
C PRO A 496 13.05 -1.97 16.71
N ASP A 497 13.18 -3.12 17.35
CA ASP A 497 13.67 -4.35 16.71
C ASP A 497 12.52 -5.08 16.03
N MET A 498 11.30 -4.92 16.55
CA MET A 498 10.05 -5.47 16.03
C MET A 498 8.93 -4.46 16.26
N VAL A 499 7.96 -4.45 15.35
CA VAL A 499 6.75 -3.62 15.41
C VAL A 499 5.53 -4.52 15.27
N GLN A 500 4.57 -4.37 16.17
CA GLN A 500 3.26 -5.01 16.10
C GLN A 500 2.28 -4.01 15.46
N ILE A 501 1.71 -4.37 14.33
CA ILE A 501 0.79 -3.52 13.55
C ILE A 501 -0.67 -3.82 13.91
N GLY A 502 -1.11 -3.27 15.01
CA GLY A 502 -2.43 -3.49 15.62
C GLY A 502 -2.39 -4.53 16.75
N ASN A 503 -3.25 -4.35 17.75
CA ASN A 503 -3.38 -5.24 18.89
C ASN A 503 -4.66 -6.05 18.81
N GLU A 504 -4.54 -7.39 18.88
CA GLU A 504 -5.65 -8.35 18.89
C GLU A 504 -6.71 -8.08 17.81
N ILE A 505 -6.24 -7.99 16.55
CA ILE A 505 -7.03 -7.51 15.40
C ILE A 505 -7.83 -8.62 14.70
N ASN A 506 -8.15 -9.72 15.36
CA ASN A 506 -8.90 -10.82 14.76
C ASN A 506 -10.29 -10.44 14.21
N HIS A 507 -10.87 -9.33 14.67
CA HIS A 507 -12.11 -8.76 14.11
C HIS A 507 -11.88 -7.43 13.36
N GLY A 508 -10.64 -7.16 12.94
CA GLY A 508 -10.24 -5.94 12.25
C GLY A 508 -9.73 -4.85 13.20
N MET A 509 -9.52 -3.64 12.66
CA MET A 509 -9.03 -2.46 13.38
C MET A 509 -9.79 -1.21 12.93
N LEU A 510 -9.72 -0.11 13.69
CA LEU A 510 -10.31 1.20 13.31
C LEU A 510 -11.80 1.10 12.93
N TRP A 511 -12.61 0.55 13.84
CA TRP A 511 -14.04 0.36 13.61
C TRP A 511 -14.82 1.67 13.53
N PRO A 512 -15.91 1.77 12.68
CA PRO A 512 -16.49 0.65 11.89
C PRO A 512 -15.79 0.37 10.56
N GLN A 513 -14.89 1.23 10.04
CA GLN A 513 -14.40 1.18 8.68
C GLN A 513 -13.53 -0.06 8.39
N GLY A 514 -12.60 -0.41 9.30
CA GLY A 514 -11.78 -1.61 9.19
C GLY A 514 -12.31 -2.79 10.00
N LYS A 515 -13.60 -2.80 10.36
CA LYS A 515 -14.22 -3.96 11.02
C LYS A 515 -14.41 -5.09 10.02
N ILE A 516 -13.90 -6.27 10.34
CA ILE A 516 -14.14 -7.46 9.53
C ILE A 516 -15.64 -7.82 9.63
N GLY A 517 -16.29 -7.92 8.47
CA GLY A 517 -17.68 -8.27 8.33
C GLY A 517 -17.86 -9.21 7.14
N GLU A 518 -18.67 -8.82 6.17
CA GLU A 518 -18.82 -9.57 4.92
C GLU A 518 -17.57 -9.50 4.02
N SER A 519 -16.76 -8.44 4.15
CA SER A 519 -15.52 -8.25 3.40
C SER A 519 -14.33 -8.00 4.32
N TYR A 520 -13.17 -8.57 3.98
CA TYR A 520 -11.87 -8.27 4.57
C TYR A 520 -11.15 -7.10 3.90
N MET A 521 -11.70 -6.56 2.80
CA MET A 521 -10.99 -5.65 1.92
C MET A 521 -10.55 -4.35 2.60
N PRO A 522 -11.41 -3.57 3.29
CA PRO A 522 -10.97 -2.33 3.93
C PRO A 522 -9.93 -2.58 5.02
N PHE A 523 -10.11 -3.64 5.81
CA PHE A 523 -9.16 -4.04 6.83
C PHE A 523 -7.81 -4.46 6.23
N GLY A 524 -7.83 -5.27 5.16
CA GLY A 524 -6.61 -5.74 4.48
C GLY A 524 -5.79 -4.58 3.91
N VAL A 525 -6.46 -3.57 3.32
CA VAL A 525 -5.78 -2.35 2.84
C VAL A 525 -5.16 -1.57 4.00
N MET A 526 -5.89 -1.35 5.09
CA MET A 526 -5.36 -0.66 6.28
C MET A 526 -4.12 -1.37 6.85
N LEU A 527 -4.16 -2.71 6.91
CA LEU A 527 -3.05 -3.49 7.43
C LEU A 527 -1.83 -3.46 6.49
N ARG A 528 -2.04 -3.46 5.17
CA ARG A 528 -0.96 -3.19 4.19
C ARG A 528 -0.35 -1.81 4.39
N CYS A 529 -1.18 -0.78 4.57
CA CYS A 529 -0.71 0.59 4.83
C CYS A 529 0.16 0.67 6.10
N ALA A 530 -0.23 -0.05 7.16
CA ALA A 530 0.58 -0.15 8.37
C ALA A 530 1.93 -0.84 8.09
N SER A 531 1.92 -1.97 7.38
CA SER A 531 3.12 -2.69 6.96
C SER A 531 4.03 -1.83 6.09
N ALA A 532 3.48 -1.18 5.06
CA ALA A 532 4.22 -0.27 4.19
C ALA A 532 4.87 0.88 4.98
N GLY A 533 4.16 1.44 5.97
CA GLY A 533 4.71 2.47 6.86
C GLY A 533 5.93 2.01 7.66
N VAL A 534 5.92 0.76 8.16
CA VAL A 534 7.10 0.17 8.83
C VAL A 534 8.25 0.01 7.84
N ARG A 535 7.99 -0.60 6.67
CA ARG A 535 9.03 -0.88 5.66
C ARG A 535 9.65 0.37 5.07
N ALA A 536 8.86 1.41 4.85
CA ALA A 536 9.35 2.71 4.38
C ALA A 536 10.20 3.43 5.45
N ALA A 537 9.89 3.25 6.73
CA ALA A 537 10.69 3.81 7.80
C ALA A 537 12.04 3.08 7.96
N ASP A 538 12.02 1.75 7.99
CA ASP A 538 13.21 0.88 8.03
C ASP A 538 12.84 -0.56 7.61
N PRO A 539 13.29 -1.02 6.43
CA PRO A 539 12.94 -2.34 5.90
C PRO A 539 13.49 -3.51 6.73
N SER A 540 14.43 -3.27 7.65
CA SER A 540 15.03 -4.30 8.51
C SER A 540 14.26 -4.55 9.81
N ILE A 541 13.27 -3.72 10.16
CA ILE A 541 12.41 -3.94 11.32
C ILE A 541 11.48 -5.13 11.06
N LEU A 542 11.35 -6.03 12.03
CA LEU A 542 10.41 -7.14 11.97
C LEU A 542 8.97 -6.65 12.16
N ILE A 543 8.03 -7.19 11.37
CA ILE A 543 6.60 -6.87 11.49
C ILE A 543 5.87 -8.07 12.06
N MET A 544 5.15 -7.85 13.17
CA MET A 544 4.27 -8.83 13.79
C MET A 544 2.81 -8.47 13.52
N VAL A 545 2.01 -9.46 13.16
CA VAL A 545 0.53 -9.40 13.21
C VAL A 545 0.06 -10.17 14.41
N HIS A 546 -0.76 -9.57 15.26
CA HIS A 546 -1.20 -10.09 16.54
C HIS A 546 -2.72 -10.32 16.60
N ILE A 547 -3.12 -11.55 16.92
CA ILE A 547 -4.51 -11.92 17.17
C ILE A 547 -4.67 -12.64 18.51
N ALA A 548 -5.90 -12.63 19.04
CA ALA A 548 -6.25 -13.26 20.32
C ALA A 548 -7.00 -14.58 20.07
N CYS A 549 -6.28 -15.57 19.54
CA CYS A 549 -6.85 -16.87 19.14
C CYS A 549 -5.93 -18.04 19.53
N GLY A 550 -5.16 -17.95 20.62
CA GLY A 550 -4.07 -18.89 20.93
C GLY A 550 -4.42 -20.37 20.87
N GLY A 551 -5.65 -20.78 21.20
CA GLY A 551 -6.12 -22.15 21.06
C GLY A 551 -7.25 -22.34 20.03
N GLN A 552 -7.63 -21.32 19.25
CA GLN A 552 -8.70 -21.37 18.26
C GLN A 552 -8.13 -21.50 16.84
N ASN A 553 -7.69 -22.69 16.48
CA ASN A 553 -6.99 -22.93 15.22
C ASN A 553 -7.80 -22.56 13.98
N GLU A 554 -9.09 -22.88 13.91
CA GLU A 554 -9.94 -22.55 12.76
C GLU A 554 -10.01 -21.03 12.53
N GLU A 555 -10.13 -20.23 13.60
CA GLU A 555 -10.18 -18.77 13.52
C GLU A 555 -8.82 -18.20 13.13
N SER A 556 -7.73 -18.68 13.73
CA SER A 556 -6.37 -18.29 13.39
C SER A 556 -6.05 -18.55 11.91
N VAL A 557 -6.35 -19.77 11.43
CA VAL A 557 -6.14 -20.13 10.02
C VAL A 557 -6.98 -19.27 9.09
N ALA A 558 -8.27 -19.09 9.37
CA ALA A 558 -9.15 -18.28 8.55
C ALA A 558 -8.65 -16.82 8.45
N PHE A 559 -8.15 -16.26 9.56
CA PHE A 559 -7.60 -14.91 9.59
C PHE A 559 -6.31 -14.81 8.77
N PHE A 560 -5.31 -15.67 9.03
CA PHE A 560 -4.01 -15.58 8.33
C PHE A 560 -4.12 -15.93 6.84
N ASP A 561 -4.95 -16.90 6.44
CA ASP A 561 -5.22 -17.20 5.03
C ASP A 561 -5.75 -15.94 4.31
N LYS A 562 -6.66 -15.20 4.94
CA LYS A 562 -7.23 -13.98 4.35
C LYS A 562 -6.22 -12.85 4.22
N ILE A 563 -5.46 -12.51 5.25
CA ILE A 563 -4.50 -11.41 5.15
C ILE A 563 -3.33 -11.74 4.21
N ILE A 564 -2.91 -12.99 4.14
CA ILE A 564 -1.89 -13.45 3.18
C ILE A 564 -2.44 -13.36 1.76
N SER A 565 -3.67 -13.80 1.51
CA SER A 565 -4.31 -13.68 0.19
C SER A 565 -4.54 -12.23 -0.23
N ARG A 566 -4.41 -11.26 0.68
CA ARG A 566 -4.49 -9.81 0.46
C ARG A 566 -3.13 -9.13 0.39
N ASP A 567 -2.07 -9.90 0.21
CA ASP A 567 -0.69 -9.41 0.11
C ASP A 567 -0.19 -8.61 1.32
N VAL A 568 -0.79 -8.81 2.51
CA VAL A 568 -0.24 -8.20 3.74
C VAL A 568 1.15 -8.76 4.03
N LYS A 569 2.16 -7.91 4.03
CA LYS A 569 3.55 -8.29 4.27
C LYS A 569 3.85 -8.21 5.76
N PHE A 570 4.12 -9.35 6.39
CA PHE A 570 4.53 -9.46 7.79
C PHE A 570 5.50 -10.62 7.99
N ASP A 571 6.27 -10.56 9.07
CA ASP A 571 7.35 -11.50 9.34
C ASP A 571 6.97 -12.52 10.42
N VAL A 572 6.21 -12.13 11.44
CA VAL A 572 5.99 -12.88 12.68
C VAL A 572 4.50 -12.98 12.99
N ILE A 573 4.05 -14.14 13.41
CA ILE A 573 2.71 -14.39 13.95
C ILE A 573 2.75 -14.19 15.47
N GLY A 574 1.90 -13.30 15.99
CA GLY A 574 1.68 -13.09 17.42
C GLY A 574 0.32 -13.63 17.86
N GLU A 575 0.30 -14.35 18.97
CA GLU A 575 -0.94 -14.91 19.56
C GLU A 575 -1.06 -14.51 21.04
N SER A 576 -2.26 -14.11 21.48
CA SER A 576 -2.58 -14.08 22.90
C SER A 576 -3.04 -15.46 23.38
N TYR A 577 -2.61 -15.87 24.57
CA TYR A 577 -3.11 -17.09 25.19
C TYR A 577 -3.56 -16.84 26.64
N TYR A 578 -4.85 -16.94 26.85
CA TYR A 578 -5.52 -16.91 28.14
C TYR A 578 -6.45 -18.12 28.24
N PRO A 579 -6.19 -19.09 29.12
CA PRO A 579 -6.93 -20.37 29.16
C PRO A 579 -8.45 -20.20 29.26
N LYS A 580 -8.89 -19.16 29.92
CA LYS A 580 -10.32 -18.85 30.09
C LYS A 580 -11.05 -18.64 28.76
N TRP A 581 -10.37 -18.12 27.73
CA TRP A 581 -10.96 -17.75 26.44
C TRP A 581 -10.43 -18.61 25.30
N HIS A 582 -9.18 -19.10 25.40
CA HIS A 582 -8.45 -19.71 24.31
C HIS A 582 -8.23 -21.24 24.51
N GLY A 583 -8.97 -21.87 25.44
CA GLY A 583 -8.91 -23.32 25.62
C GLY A 583 -7.70 -23.83 26.41
N THR A 584 -7.36 -25.08 26.22
CA THR A 584 -6.32 -25.81 26.97
C THR A 584 -4.92 -25.57 26.41
N LEU A 585 -3.88 -25.99 27.13
CA LEU A 585 -2.51 -26.02 26.64
C LEU A 585 -2.33 -26.91 25.39
N ASP A 586 -3.11 -27.98 25.28
CA ASP A 586 -3.11 -28.83 24.09
C ASP A 586 -3.72 -28.11 22.88
N ASP A 587 -4.78 -27.33 23.10
CA ASP A 587 -5.34 -26.47 22.03
C ASP A 587 -4.31 -25.43 21.56
N LEU A 588 -3.63 -24.75 22.50
CA LEU A 588 -2.52 -23.83 22.17
C LEU A 588 -1.44 -24.53 21.33
N LYS A 589 -0.97 -25.68 21.81
CA LYS A 589 0.07 -26.46 21.12
C LYS A 589 -0.35 -26.86 19.71
N ASN A 590 -1.59 -27.34 19.55
CA ASN A 590 -2.13 -27.76 18.26
C ASN A 590 -2.23 -26.57 17.30
N ASN A 591 -2.77 -25.43 17.76
CA ASN A 591 -2.88 -24.23 16.96
C ASN A 591 -1.50 -23.74 16.48
N LEU A 592 -0.56 -23.51 17.41
CA LEU A 592 0.76 -22.99 17.04
C LEU A 592 1.54 -23.97 16.14
N THR A 593 1.38 -25.29 16.34
CA THR A 593 2.03 -26.31 15.50
C THR A 593 1.47 -26.28 14.07
N ASP A 594 0.14 -26.15 13.90
CA ASP A 594 -0.47 -26.05 12.56
C ASP A 594 -0.06 -24.77 11.87
N LEU A 595 -0.10 -23.62 12.57
CA LEU A 595 0.33 -22.32 12.00
C LEU A 595 1.80 -22.35 11.55
N ALA A 596 2.69 -22.96 12.36
CA ALA A 596 4.11 -23.12 12.00
C ALA A 596 4.29 -23.95 10.72
N ASN A 597 3.60 -25.08 10.63
CA ASN A 597 3.69 -25.96 9.47
C ASN A 597 3.05 -25.36 8.21
N ARG A 598 1.96 -24.63 8.36
CA ARG A 598 1.18 -24.05 7.26
C ARG A 598 1.85 -22.83 6.63
N TYR A 599 2.34 -21.92 7.47
CA TYR A 599 2.84 -20.61 6.99
C TYR A 599 4.37 -20.50 6.97
N GLY A 600 5.08 -21.38 7.67
CA GLY A 600 6.55 -21.32 7.74
C GLY A 600 7.05 -20.00 8.36
N LYS A 601 6.22 -19.34 9.17
CA LYS A 601 6.55 -18.07 9.81
C LYS A 601 6.87 -18.29 11.29
N PRO A 602 7.78 -17.48 11.87
CA PRO A 602 8.00 -17.44 13.31
C PRO A 602 6.72 -17.15 14.10
N LEU A 603 6.57 -17.78 15.26
CA LEU A 603 5.46 -17.59 16.18
C LEU A 603 5.95 -17.13 17.55
N ILE A 604 5.19 -16.22 18.14
CA ILE A 604 5.40 -15.69 19.48
C ILE A 604 4.06 -15.68 20.21
N VAL A 605 4.02 -16.22 21.43
CA VAL A 605 2.90 -15.96 22.35
C VAL A 605 3.18 -14.60 22.98
N VAL A 606 2.56 -13.54 22.40
CA VAL A 606 2.88 -12.16 22.70
C VAL A 606 2.13 -11.61 23.90
N GLU A 607 1.12 -12.34 24.35
CA GLU A 607 0.42 -12.09 25.61
C GLU A 607 0.01 -13.42 26.27
N TYR A 608 0.39 -13.58 27.55
CA TYR A 608 -0.08 -14.66 28.40
C TYR A 608 0.11 -14.28 29.87
N GLN A 609 -0.53 -15.04 30.75
CA GLN A 609 -0.49 -14.80 32.20
C GLN A 609 -0.20 -16.08 32.99
N ASP A 610 -0.92 -17.13 32.68
CA ASP A 610 -0.86 -18.40 33.39
C ASP A 610 0.07 -19.42 32.70
N TYR A 611 0.38 -20.53 33.38
CA TYR A 611 1.17 -21.65 32.84
C TYR A 611 2.52 -21.21 32.25
N ARG A 612 3.24 -20.33 32.98
CA ARG A 612 4.45 -19.66 32.50
C ARG A 612 5.48 -20.62 31.91
N LYS A 613 5.76 -21.74 32.60
CA LYS A 613 6.72 -22.71 32.11
C LYS A 613 6.18 -23.46 30.90
N GLU A 614 4.94 -23.97 30.97
CA GLU A 614 4.31 -24.78 29.95
C GLU A 614 4.14 -24.03 28.63
N VAL A 615 3.71 -22.77 28.67
CA VAL A 615 3.59 -21.92 27.47
C VAL A 615 4.95 -21.71 26.81
N ASN A 616 5.98 -21.41 27.58
CA ASN A 616 7.33 -21.26 27.07
C ASN A 616 7.87 -22.58 26.47
N ASP A 617 7.64 -23.72 27.14
CA ASP A 617 8.03 -25.04 26.65
C ASP A 617 7.31 -25.40 25.34
N ILE A 618 6.01 -25.08 25.21
CA ILE A 618 5.24 -25.31 23.98
C ILE A 618 5.86 -24.50 22.84
N VAL A 619 6.07 -23.21 23.04
CA VAL A 619 6.61 -22.33 21.98
C VAL A 619 8.01 -22.77 21.58
N LYS A 620 8.91 -23.02 22.54
CA LYS A 620 10.27 -23.50 22.27
C LYS A 620 10.33 -24.76 21.40
N ASN A 621 9.37 -25.68 21.59
CA ASN A 621 9.35 -26.97 20.91
C ASN A 621 8.55 -26.96 19.60
N LEU A 622 8.16 -25.79 19.06
CA LEU A 622 7.51 -25.72 17.76
C LEU A 622 8.43 -26.23 16.63
N PRO A 623 7.85 -26.81 15.56
CA PRO A 623 8.63 -27.39 14.48
C PRO A 623 9.51 -26.35 13.78
N ASN A 624 10.62 -26.83 13.21
CA ASN A 624 11.55 -26.06 12.39
C ASN A 624 12.19 -24.82 13.10
N GLY A 625 12.19 -24.80 14.44
CA GLY A 625 12.69 -23.64 15.20
C GLY A 625 11.85 -22.37 15.06
N LEU A 626 10.58 -22.52 14.65
CA LEU A 626 9.68 -21.36 14.41
C LEU A 626 9.07 -20.80 15.70
N GLY A 627 9.25 -21.44 16.84
CA GLY A 627 8.85 -20.86 18.13
C GLY A 627 9.92 -19.90 18.63
N TRP A 628 9.67 -18.58 18.51
CA TRP A 628 10.67 -17.58 18.86
C TRP A 628 10.63 -17.11 20.29
N GLY A 629 9.56 -17.38 21.04
CA GLY A 629 9.46 -17.06 22.46
C GLY A 629 8.11 -16.46 22.87
N THR A 630 8.14 -15.76 23.99
CA THR A 630 6.92 -15.29 24.67
C THR A 630 7.10 -13.92 25.27
N PHE A 631 5.95 -13.21 25.52
CA PHE A 631 5.91 -11.99 26.33
C PHE A 631 4.87 -12.15 27.42
N ILE A 632 5.30 -12.09 28.69
CA ILE A 632 4.39 -12.04 29.83
C ILE A 632 3.66 -10.68 29.84
N TRP A 633 2.32 -10.71 29.92
CA TRP A 633 1.49 -9.53 29.95
C TRP A 633 1.61 -8.77 31.25
N GLU A 634 1.86 -7.46 31.19
CA GLU A 634 1.96 -6.54 32.34
C GLU A 634 2.77 -7.15 33.49
N ALA A 635 4.03 -7.47 33.22
CA ALA A 635 4.94 -8.20 34.10
C ALA A 635 5.02 -7.61 35.52
N THR A 636 4.90 -6.29 35.65
CA THR A 636 5.01 -5.53 36.92
C THR A 636 3.69 -5.39 37.68
N SER A 637 2.58 -5.86 37.08
CA SER A 637 1.27 -5.82 37.72
C SER A 637 1.06 -7.02 38.63
N PRO A 638 0.73 -6.85 39.91
CA PRO A 638 0.44 -7.97 40.80
C PRO A 638 -0.87 -8.69 40.48
N ARG A 639 -1.69 -8.12 39.58
CA ARG A 639 -2.96 -8.71 39.14
C ARG A 639 -2.81 -9.51 37.85
N TRP A 640 -1.88 -9.10 36.94
CA TRP A 640 -1.77 -9.68 35.61
C TRP A 640 -0.51 -10.53 35.46
N GLY A 641 0.64 -9.93 35.22
CA GLY A 641 1.89 -10.66 35.04
C GLY A 641 2.41 -11.31 36.32
N ASP A 642 2.13 -10.68 37.44
CA ASP A 642 2.42 -11.19 38.78
C ASP A 642 3.88 -11.69 38.95
N LEU A 643 4.83 -10.87 38.46
CA LEU A 643 6.26 -11.09 38.74
C LEU A 643 6.77 -10.22 39.90
N PHE A 644 5.98 -9.17 40.23
CA PHE A 644 6.21 -8.27 41.34
C PHE A 644 4.95 -8.18 42.19
N ASP A 645 5.13 -8.04 43.50
CA ASP A 645 4.04 -7.77 44.43
C ASP A 645 3.56 -6.29 44.35
N GLY A 646 2.51 -5.95 45.08
CA GLY A 646 1.97 -4.59 45.11
C GLY A 646 2.92 -3.51 45.64
N SER A 647 4.06 -3.89 46.22
CA SER A 647 5.12 -2.97 46.67
C SER A 647 6.29 -2.85 45.69
N GLY A 648 6.23 -3.57 44.56
CA GLY A 648 7.31 -3.58 43.54
C GLY A 648 8.45 -4.56 43.84
N LYS A 649 8.26 -5.55 44.73
CA LYS A 649 9.25 -6.59 45.00
C LYS A 649 8.97 -7.81 44.12
N THR A 650 10.06 -8.42 43.61
CA THR A 650 9.95 -9.70 42.90
C THR A 650 9.40 -10.80 43.82
N ASN A 651 8.61 -11.70 43.23
CA ASN A 651 8.06 -12.87 43.92
C ASN A 651 8.55 -14.18 43.28
N ASP A 652 8.06 -15.32 43.78
CA ASP A 652 8.47 -16.67 43.33
C ASP A 652 8.20 -16.92 41.84
N ASN A 653 7.24 -16.24 41.23
CA ASN A 653 6.93 -16.36 39.80
C ASN A 653 8.09 -15.86 38.91
N MET A 654 8.86 -14.88 39.38
CA MET A 654 10.06 -14.41 38.69
C MET A 654 11.09 -15.54 38.55
N ALA A 655 11.25 -16.39 39.58
CA ALA A 655 12.22 -17.48 39.56
C ALA A 655 11.95 -18.55 38.48
N ILE A 656 10.71 -18.65 37.99
CA ILE A 656 10.36 -19.59 36.91
C ILE A 656 11.19 -19.31 35.65
N TYR A 657 11.37 -18.03 35.31
CA TYR A 657 12.15 -17.62 34.14
C TYR A 657 13.62 -17.96 34.22
N SER A 658 14.20 -17.99 35.45
CA SER A 658 15.56 -18.46 35.67
C SER A 658 15.75 -19.97 35.45
N THR A 659 14.66 -20.73 35.39
CA THR A 659 14.66 -22.18 35.11
C THR A 659 14.45 -22.53 33.63
N LEU A 660 14.11 -21.54 32.81
CA LEU A 660 13.97 -21.75 31.38
C LEU A 660 15.36 -21.91 30.76
N ASN A 661 15.75 -23.14 30.45
CA ASN A 661 17.03 -23.47 29.82
C ASN A 661 16.94 -23.25 28.29
N TYR A 662 17.34 -22.09 27.82
CA TYR A 662 17.36 -21.73 26.40
C TYR A 662 18.79 -21.61 25.86
#